data_28ce0100a9bc71519d1dd3dbe3c652e8
#
_entry.id   28ce0100a9bc71519d1dd3dbe3c652e8
#
_cell.length_a   1.000
_cell.length_b   1.000
_cell.length_c   1.000
_cell.angle_alpha   90.00
_cell.angle_beta   90.00
_cell.angle_gamma   90.00
#
_symmetry.space_group_name_H-M   'P 1'
#
loop_
_entity.id
_entity.type
_entity.pdbx_description
1 polymer ?
#
loop_
_entity_poly.entity_id
_entity_poly.type
_entity_poly.pdbx_seq_one_letter_code
_entity_poly.pdbx_strand_id
1 'polypeptide(L)'
;MLLIFLTGCRGADGTSITPLSTAQVNVTHVPSADTALRIYLDAMSRAVTGATSLVEDYTTMYSMITQAGRDAISQDDFAKHYTNDLNAMSAKSVEYNILSMLTDPQNSQVSFHITYHTSLFSDIQRDFNTNLVLENGQWRLQWDDGLILPELAGGKRLVANSVSPARGDIYDRNGNAIATQTDAYALSLVAGEVSPDSEDAVFKKLSQLTGVRPEIISNDYHNYVAGNYVPVGEASAEAVNASGITAFKGVNASPYTSRFYEPNLAPNAVGYTLFISPTDYNTYRRLGYSGAERIGWEGIEKWGESYLHGRNAVTLYITSADGTYETVLAQVNSEPAASITLTIDKDLQEQAQAAMDGLPGAIVVMEVKTGRVLAMVSSPGFDPNWYDINNINRQFTSVQPTFNRATQGTYPLGSVFKIITMAAALESGVFTPDTTYECGYAFTDIPGHTLYDWTWDRCQTEKQDTGKDTCPSWPPSGLLTLEQGLMRSCDPWFYHIGFTLWNQDKGNLISDMARSFGLGNATGIEQVAESNGNIPNPADGLQATSIAIGQSDVQVTPLQVASFIAAVGNGGTLYRPQLVEKVQPVTGDAINVFRPQANRTLPLTTVNLKAIQDAMRSVVENPKGTAYSRFVGFSFPLAAKTGTAESGATDPHAWFAGYSLANRADKPDIAVAVLVNYQGEGSIWAAPIFRRVMEIYFNGKPQTVYRWEKTFGVINPDYGVPTPTPTPTTQP
;
A
#
# COMPACT_ATOMS: atom_id res chain seq x y z
N MET A 1 -52.42 60.21 30.24
CA MET A 1 -53.44 61.20 30.72
C MET A 1 -54.66 60.95 29.86
N LEU A 2 -55.64 60.29 30.36
CA LEU A 2 -57.00 60.70 30.70
C LEU A 2 -57.74 59.55 31.38
N LEU A 3 -58.01 59.74 32.68
CA LEU A 3 -58.95 58.97 33.48
C LEU A 3 -60.35 59.42 33.09
N ILE A 4 -61.29 58.49 32.97
CA ILE A 4 -62.69 58.80 33.24
C ILE A 4 -63.28 57.70 34.15
N PHE A 5 -63.62 58.07 35.33
CA PHE A 5 -64.51 57.38 36.29
C PHE A 5 -65.96 57.53 35.90
N LEU A 6 -66.73 56.49 35.99
CA LEU A 6 -68.15 56.62 36.25
C LEU A 6 -68.60 55.51 37.16
N THR A 7 -69.18 55.95 38.25
CA THR A 7 -69.72 55.28 39.41
C THR A 7 -71.14 54.73 39.24
N GLY A 8 -71.40 53.57 39.75
CA GLY A 8 -72.55 53.27 40.64
C GLY A 8 -73.80 52.72 40.02
N CYS A 9 -74.17 51.51 40.41
CA CYS A 9 -75.41 51.30 41.20
C CYS A 9 -75.43 49.91 41.80
N ARG A 10 -75.73 49.84 43.10
CA ARG A 10 -75.97 48.65 43.93
C ARG A 10 -77.36 48.09 43.63
N GLY A 11 -77.46 46.76 43.53
CA GLY A 11 -78.68 45.95 43.65
C GLY A 11 -78.33 44.56 44.16
N ALA A 12 -78.82 44.21 45.31
CA ALA A 12 -78.61 42.92 45.98
C ALA A 12 -79.43 41.84 45.29
N ASP A 13 -78.92 40.63 45.22
CA ASP A 13 -79.40 39.41 45.86
C ASP A 13 -78.54 38.21 45.36
N GLY A 14 -78.17 37.38 46.36
CA GLY A 14 -77.26 36.27 46.17
C GLY A 14 -77.87 35.07 45.49
N THR A 15 -77.13 34.56 44.52
CA THR A 15 -77.06 33.11 44.27
C THR A 15 -75.60 32.84 43.78
N SER A 16 -74.91 32.08 44.64
CA SER A 16 -73.58 31.58 44.39
C SER A 16 -73.64 30.66 43.17
N ILE A 17 -73.13 31.12 42.00
CA ILE A 17 -72.90 30.28 40.85
C ILE A 17 -71.44 29.82 40.99
N THR A 18 -71.23 28.52 41.28
CA THR A 18 -69.92 27.83 41.18
C THR A 18 -69.48 27.90 39.73
N PRO A 19 -68.26 28.42 39.42
CA PRO A 19 -67.77 28.36 38.05
C PRO A 19 -67.58 26.91 37.65
N LEU A 20 -68.21 26.47 36.60
CA LEU A 20 -67.92 25.23 35.93
C LEU A 20 -66.40 25.22 35.54
N SER A 21 -65.65 24.24 36.05
CA SER A 21 -64.31 24.02 35.71
C SER A 21 -64.25 23.79 34.15
N THR A 22 -63.72 24.72 33.43
CA THR A 22 -63.35 24.51 32.05
C THR A 22 -62.31 23.39 32.01
N ALA A 23 -62.70 22.25 31.49
CA ALA A 23 -61.76 21.18 31.19
C ALA A 23 -60.66 21.77 30.32
N GLN A 24 -59.42 21.76 30.79
CA GLN A 24 -58.27 22.02 29.96
C GLN A 24 -58.24 20.94 28.89
N VAL A 25 -58.62 21.26 27.67
CA VAL A 25 -58.37 20.43 26.53
C VAL A 25 -56.87 20.47 26.30
N ASN A 26 -56.16 19.44 26.73
CA ASN A 26 -54.78 19.21 26.29
C ASN A 26 -54.84 18.92 24.81
N VAL A 27 -54.60 19.93 23.99
CA VAL A 27 -54.41 19.76 22.57
C VAL A 27 -53.01 19.11 22.42
N THR A 28 -52.99 17.79 22.32
CA THR A 28 -51.78 17.07 21.85
C THR A 28 -51.53 17.56 20.43
N HIS A 29 -50.47 18.30 20.26
CA HIS A 29 -50.04 18.76 18.92
C HIS A 29 -49.63 17.51 18.11
N VAL A 30 -50.53 17.03 17.27
CA VAL A 30 -50.20 15.99 16.28
C VAL A 30 -49.27 16.62 15.26
N PRO A 31 -48.06 16.06 15.04
CA PRO A 31 -47.19 16.56 13.96
C PRO A 31 -47.97 16.63 12.66
N SER A 32 -47.70 17.61 11.81
CA SER A 32 -48.37 17.72 10.52
C SER A 32 -47.97 16.56 9.60
N ALA A 33 -48.81 16.18 8.63
CA ALA A 33 -48.49 15.17 7.64
C ALA A 33 -47.21 15.53 6.84
N ASP A 34 -46.98 16.81 6.60
CA ASP A 34 -45.72 17.33 5.99
C ASP A 34 -44.50 16.99 6.84
N THR A 35 -44.56 17.18 8.14
CA THR A 35 -43.45 16.82 9.05
C THR A 35 -43.13 15.33 9.02
N ALA A 36 -44.17 14.47 8.99
CA ALA A 36 -43.99 13.03 8.92
C ALA A 36 -43.30 12.58 7.63
N LEU A 37 -43.72 13.14 6.49
CA LEU A 37 -43.09 12.87 5.19
C LEU A 37 -41.64 13.32 5.17
N ARG A 38 -41.32 14.51 5.66
CA ARG A 38 -39.94 15.01 5.72
C ARG A 38 -39.04 14.14 6.57
N ILE A 39 -39.50 13.67 7.73
CA ILE A 39 -38.72 12.73 8.56
C ILE A 39 -38.35 11.48 7.77
N TYR A 40 -39.26 10.96 6.98
CA TYR A 40 -39.02 9.78 6.14
C TYR A 40 -38.03 10.07 5.02
N LEU A 41 -38.20 11.15 4.26
CA LEU A 41 -37.35 11.52 3.14
C LEU A 41 -35.96 11.99 3.57
N ASP A 42 -35.87 12.69 4.70
CA ASP A 42 -34.57 13.07 5.30
C ASP A 42 -33.77 11.86 5.78
N ALA A 43 -34.45 10.85 6.39
CA ALA A 43 -33.80 9.60 6.77
C ALA A 43 -33.31 8.83 5.53
N MET A 44 -34.09 8.77 4.47
CA MET A 44 -33.67 8.18 3.18
C MET A 44 -32.46 8.91 2.58
N SER A 45 -32.45 10.22 2.60
CA SER A 45 -31.30 11.03 2.12
C SER A 45 -30.03 10.77 2.93
N ARG A 46 -30.14 10.65 4.27
CA ARG A 46 -28.99 10.28 5.11
C ARG A 46 -28.50 8.87 4.88
N ALA A 47 -29.41 7.90 4.70
CA ALA A 47 -29.05 6.52 4.41
C ALA A 47 -28.24 6.40 3.10
N VAL A 48 -28.53 7.20 2.09
CA VAL A 48 -27.79 7.22 0.81
C VAL A 48 -26.39 7.80 1.00
N THR A 49 -26.27 8.91 1.75
CA THR A 49 -24.99 9.61 1.94
C THR A 49 -24.05 8.92 2.94
N GLY A 50 -24.57 8.02 3.77
CA GLY A 50 -23.80 7.39 4.88
C GLY A 50 -23.42 8.38 5.97
N ALA A 51 -24.15 9.49 6.10
CA ALA A 51 -23.88 10.54 7.09
C ALA A 51 -24.20 10.09 8.53
N THR A 52 -25.03 9.06 8.70
CA THR A 52 -25.43 8.46 9.97
C THR A 52 -25.40 6.93 9.88
N SER A 53 -25.75 6.25 10.96
CA SER A 53 -25.87 4.79 10.94
C SER A 53 -27.01 4.35 10.01
N LEU A 54 -26.70 3.55 8.99
CA LEU A 54 -27.71 2.98 8.08
C LEU A 54 -28.85 2.28 8.82
N VAL A 55 -28.54 1.59 9.93
CA VAL A 55 -29.54 0.90 10.76
C VAL A 55 -30.51 1.89 11.38
N GLU A 56 -30.02 3.03 11.88
CA GLU A 56 -30.87 4.06 12.49
C GLU A 56 -31.77 4.76 11.48
N ASP A 57 -31.25 5.05 10.27
CA ASP A 57 -32.02 5.71 9.24
C ASP A 57 -33.14 4.80 8.71
N TYR A 58 -32.84 3.53 8.39
CA TYR A 58 -33.87 2.57 7.97
C TYR A 58 -34.86 2.24 9.09
N THR A 59 -34.43 2.21 10.36
CA THR A 59 -35.34 2.06 11.50
C THR A 59 -36.29 3.26 11.58
N THR A 60 -35.78 4.48 11.37
CA THR A 60 -36.60 5.70 11.34
C THR A 60 -37.63 5.61 10.20
N MET A 61 -37.20 5.30 8.97
CA MET A 61 -38.09 5.16 7.83
C MET A 61 -39.17 4.09 8.07
N TYR A 62 -38.77 2.91 8.56
CA TYR A 62 -39.69 1.81 8.87
C TYR A 62 -40.70 2.18 9.97
N SER A 63 -40.31 2.96 10.95
CA SER A 63 -41.21 3.47 11.97
C SER A 63 -42.29 4.41 11.42
N MET A 64 -42.03 5.06 10.28
CA MET A 64 -42.93 6.04 9.67
C MET A 64 -43.97 5.42 8.72
N ILE A 65 -43.91 4.14 8.39
CA ILE A 65 -44.91 3.47 7.56
C ILE A 65 -46.10 2.96 8.37
N THR A 66 -47.25 2.73 7.72
CA THR A 66 -48.47 2.24 8.37
C THR A 66 -48.26 0.88 9.00
N GLN A 67 -49.15 0.51 9.95
CA GLN A 67 -49.14 -0.83 10.54
C GLN A 67 -49.30 -1.91 9.47
N ALA A 68 -50.21 -1.71 8.54
CA ALA A 68 -50.42 -2.64 7.41
C ALA A 68 -49.14 -2.84 6.58
N GLY A 69 -48.33 -1.77 6.37
CA GLY A 69 -47.03 -1.87 5.73
C GLY A 69 -46.04 -2.69 6.55
N ARG A 70 -45.96 -2.47 7.87
CA ARG A 70 -45.09 -3.26 8.77
C ARG A 70 -45.50 -4.74 8.89
N ASP A 71 -46.78 -5.02 8.75
CA ASP A 71 -47.26 -6.40 8.74
C ASP A 71 -46.95 -7.13 7.40
N ALA A 72 -46.77 -6.35 6.32
CA ALA A 72 -46.47 -6.89 4.98
C ALA A 72 -44.97 -7.13 4.71
N ILE A 73 -44.08 -6.40 5.37
CA ILE A 73 -42.62 -6.51 5.19
C ILE A 73 -41.90 -6.42 6.54
N SER A 74 -40.91 -7.27 6.76
CA SER A 74 -40.03 -7.14 7.92
C SER A 74 -39.12 -5.90 7.82
N GLN A 75 -38.66 -5.37 8.97
CA GLN A 75 -37.73 -4.24 8.96
C GLN A 75 -36.42 -4.56 8.21
N ASP A 76 -35.93 -5.79 8.34
CA ASP A 76 -34.70 -6.22 7.67
C ASP A 76 -34.89 -6.29 6.14
N ASP A 77 -36.05 -6.79 5.69
CA ASP A 77 -36.32 -6.86 4.23
C ASP A 77 -36.62 -5.48 3.64
N PHE A 78 -37.29 -4.61 4.41
CA PHE A 78 -37.45 -3.20 4.05
C PHE A 78 -36.09 -2.51 3.83
N ALA A 79 -35.16 -2.67 4.78
CA ALA A 79 -33.83 -2.11 4.66
C ALA A 79 -33.05 -2.69 3.47
N LYS A 80 -33.20 -3.99 3.19
CA LYS A 80 -32.60 -4.65 2.03
C LYS A 80 -33.15 -4.12 0.70
N HIS A 81 -34.47 -3.89 0.59
CA HIS A 81 -35.08 -3.33 -0.63
C HIS A 81 -34.44 -1.98 -0.95
N TYR A 82 -34.43 -1.04 0.02
CA TYR A 82 -33.80 0.25 -0.17
C TYR A 82 -32.30 0.14 -0.50
N THR A 83 -31.57 -0.66 0.26
CA THR A 83 -30.12 -0.82 0.04
C THR A 83 -29.82 -1.38 -1.35
N ASN A 84 -30.56 -2.40 -1.80
CA ASN A 84 -30.34 -3.04 -3.09
C ASN A 84 -30.68 -2.08 -4.25
N ASP A 85 -31.83 -1.41 -4.18
CA ASP A 85 -32.29 -0.56 -5.27
C ASP A 85 -31.46 0.75 -5.37
N LEU A 86 -31.11 1.36 -4.23
CA LEU A 86 -30.21 2.54 -4.20
C LEU A 86 -28.79 2.20 -4.68
N ASN A 87 -28.29 1.01 -4.33
CA ASN A 87 -27.01 0.54 -4.86
C ASN A 87 -27.09 0.23 -6.36
N ALA A 88 -28.17 -0.40 -6.82
CA ALA A 88 -28.39 -0.68 -8.25
C ALA A 88 -28.45 0.62 -9.08
N MET A 89 -29.09 1.66 -8.55
CA MET A 89 -29.08 3.00 -9.13
C MET A 89 -27.74 3.73 -9.01
N SER A 90 -26.80 3.21 -8.22
CA SER A 90 -25.54 3.91 -7.89
C SER A 90 -25.79 5.28 -7.26
N ALA A 91 -26.82 5.40 -6.43
CA ALA A 91 -27.22 6.66 -5.80
C ALA A 91 -26.17 7.11 -4.79
N LYS A 92 -25.77 8.39 -4.86
CA LYS A 92 -24.82 9.05 -3.93
C LYS A 92 -25.46 10.17 -3.09
N SER A 93 -26.56 10.74 -3.56
CA SER A 93 -27.39 11.67 -2.79
C SER A 93 -28.81 11.71 -3.32
N VAL A 94 -29.73 12.15 -2.47
CA VAL A 94 -31.16 12.30 -2.80
C VAL A 94 -31.56 13.72 -2.45
N GLU A 95 -32.19 14.40 -3.42
CA GLU A 95 -32.90 15.67 -3.20
C GLU A 95 -34.38 15.44 -3.41
N TYR A 96 -35.22 16.12 -2.63
CA TYR A 96 -36.65 16.03 -2.76
C TYR A 96 -37.35 17.39 -2.65
N ASN A 97 -38.52 17.51 -3.28
CA ASN A 97 -39.38 18.66 -3.20
C ASN A 97 -40.86 18.24 -3.09
N ILE A 98 -41.56 18.72 -2.07
CA ILE A 98 -42.99 18.44 -1.90
C ILE A 98 -43.78 19.38 -2.81
N LEU A 99 -44.53 18.80 -3.74
CA LEU A 99 -45.28 19.53 -4.77
C LEU A 99 -46.67 19.97 -4.31
N SER A 100 -47.39 19.04 -3.66
CA SER A 100 -48.73 19.34 -3.15
C SER A 100 -49.09 18.38 -2.00
N MET A 101 -49.99 18.85 -1.15
CA MET A 101 -50.55 18.06 -0.05
C MET A 101 -52.02 18.43 0.18
N LEU A 102 -52.90 17.44 0.09
CA LEU A 102 -54.31 17.54 0.38
C LEU A 102 -54.62 16.71 1.62
N THR A 103 -54.90 17.38 2.73
CA THR A 103 -55.09 16.75 4.04
C THR A 103 -56.54 16.88 4.50
N ASP A 104 -57.19 15.77 4.77
CA ASP A 104 -58.41 15.68 5.53
C ASP A 104 -58.12 15.19 6.99
N PRO A 105 -59.10 15.07 7.90
CA PRO A 105 -58.82 14.74 9.31
C PRO A 105 -58.12 13.39 9.54
N GLN A 106 -58.16 12.45 8.61
CA GLN A 106 -57.63 11.09 8.79
C GLN A 106 -56.65 10.67 7.66
N ASN A 107 -56.67 11.34 6.55
CA ASN A 107 -55.85 11.01 5.38
C ASN A 107 -55.19 12.26 4.79
N SER A 108 -54.04 12.08 4.25
CA SER A 108 -53.34 13.13 3.50
C SER A 108 -52.78 12.54 2.21
N GLN A 109 -53.26 13.04 1.06
CA GLN A 109 -52.67 12.71 -0.22
C GLN A 109 -51.54 13.68 -0.53
N VAL A 110 -50.36 13.14 -0.85
CA VAL A 110 -49.18 13.95 -1.10
C VAL A 110 -48.54 13.60 -2.45
N SER A 111 -48.09 14.64 -3.14
CA SER A 111 -47.24 14.54 -4.34
C SER A 111 -45.91 15.20 -4.04
N PHE A 112 -44.82 14.53 -4.39
CA PHE A 112 -43.49 15.04 -4.22
C PHE A 112 -42.57 14.58 -5.36
N HIS A 113 -41.52 15.32 -5.61
CA HIS A 113 -40.48 15.03 -6.58
C HIS A 113 -39.22 14.53 -5.88
N ILE A 114 -38.59 13.48 -6.41
CA ILE A 114 -37.26 13.02 -5.96
C ILE A 114 -36.29 13.07 -7.15
N THR A 115 -35.08 13.59 -6.88
CA THR A 115 -33.92 13.49 -7.75
C THR A 115 -32.89 12.59 -7.06
N TYR A 116 -32.62 11.42 -7.63
CA TYR A 116 -31.48 10.59 -7.26
C TYR A 116 -30.27 11.03 -8.07
N HIS A 117 -29.30 11.64 -7.42
CA HIS A 117 -28.00 11.91 -8.02
C HIS A 117 -27.19 10.64 -8.02
N THR A 118 -26.78 10.16 -9.19
CA THR A 118 -26.08 8.89 -9.32
C THR A 118 -24.59 9.08 -9.62
N SER A 119 -23.77 8.08 -9.37
CA SER A 119 -22.34 8.08 -9.72
C SER A 119 -22.08 7.53 -11.11
N LEU A 120 -22.98 6.70 -11.65
CA LEU A 120 -22.80 6.02 -12.93
C LEU A 120 -23.73 6.56 -14.03
N PHE A 121 -24.97 6.81 -13.68
CA PHE A 121 -26.00 7.23 -14.63
C PHE A 121 -26.22 8.75 -14.56
N SER A 122 -26.99 9.28 -15.47
CA SER A 122 -27.57 10.61 -15.30
C SER A 122 -28.51 10.61 -14.09
N ASP A 123 -28.83 11.77 -13.56
CA ASP A 123 -29.79 11.91 -12.47
C ASP A 123 -31.12 11.24 -12.82
N ILE A 124 -31.64 10.43 -11.91
CA ILE A 124 -32.95 9.76 -12.05
C ILE A 124 -33.97 10.60 -11.30
N GLN A 125 -34.91 11.19 -12.03
CA GLN A 125 -35.92 12.09 -11.49
C GLN A 125 -37.31 11.49 -11.64
N ARG A 126 -38.10 11.51 -10.56
CA ARG A 126 -39.47 10.96 -10.56
C ARG A 126 -40.38 11.76 -9.66
N ASP A 127 -41.65 11.82 -10.12
CA ASP A 127 -42.76 12.33 -9.32
C ASP A 127 -43.45 11.17 -8.61
N PHE A 128 -43.71 11.33 -7.33
CA PHE A 128 -44.31 10.35 -6.46
C PHE A 128 -45.66 10.81 -5.97
N ASN A 129 -46.59 9.89 -5.82
CA ASN A 129 -47.87 10.10 -5.18
C ASN A 129 -48.08 9.02 -4.12
N THR A 130 -48.34 9.42 -2.89
CA THR A 130 -48.65 8.49 -1.82
C THR A 130 -49.67 9.06 -0.84
N ASN A 131 -50.20 8.23 0.04
CA ASN A 131 -51.10 8.63 1.09
C ASN A 131 -50.42 8.48 2.44
N LEU A 132 -50.70 9.44 3.33
CA LEU A 132 -50.47 9.29 4.75
C LEU A 132 -51.79 9.10 5.47
N VAL A 133 -51.80 8.20 6.45
CA VAL A 133 -52.97 7.87 7.27
C VAL A 133 -52.66 8.25 8.73
N LEU A 134 -53.63 8.81 9.43
CA LEU A 134 -53.47 9.13 10.85
C LEU A 134 -53.79 7.86 11.68
N GLU A 135 -52.73 7.21 12.14
CA GLU A 135 -52.76 6.02 13.02
C GLU A 135 -52.34 6.41 14.47
N ASN A 136 -53.19 6.19 15.42
CA ASN A 136 -52.92 6.44 16.86
C ASN A 136 -52.35 7.86 17.12
N GLY A 137 -52.84 8.87 16.41
CA GLY A 137 -52.41 10.25 16.56
C GLY A 137 -51.08 10.56 15.87
N GLN A 138 -50.59 9.72 14.98
CA GLN A 138 -49.36 9.90 14.19
C GLN A 138 -49.64 9.64 12.71
N TRP A 139 -49.09 10.52 11.86
CA TRP A 139 -49.17 10.33 10.43
C TRP A 139 -48.18 9.24 9.99
N ARG A 140 -48.64 8.27 9.18
CA ARG A 140 -47.93 7.12 8.66
C ARG A 140 -48.08 7.03 7.13
N LEU A 141 -46.98 6.73 6.43
CA LEU A 141 -46.99 6.57 4.98
C LEU A 141 -47.56 5.19 4.60
N GLN A 142 -48.43 5.15 3.62
CA GLN A 142 -48.77 3.90 2.91
C GLN A 142 -47.57 3.55 2.04
N TRP A 143 -46.88 2.48 2.42
CA TRP A 143 -45.66 2.08 1.77
C TRP A 143 -45.85 0.91 0.84
N ASP A 144 -45.25 0.97 -0.36
CA ASP A 144 -44.85 -0.13 -1.22
C ASP A 144 -43.51 0.21 -1.91
N ASP A 145 -42.94 -0.72 -2.69
CA ASP A 145 -41.69 -0.52 -3.41
C ASP A 145 -41.75 0.67 -4.40
N GLY A 146 -42.95 1.12 -4.80
CA GLY A 146 -43.15 2.32 -5.59
C GLY A 146 -42.72 3.61 -4.91
N LEU A 147 -42.45 3.62 -3.60
CA LEU A 147 -41.84 4.75 -2.89
C LEU A 147 -40.32 4.80 -3.06
N ILE A 148 -39.69 3.74 -3.57
CA ILE A 148 -38.28 3.77 -4.00
C ILE A 148 -38.20 4.32 -5.42
N LEU A 149 -38.97 3.72 -6.32
CA LEU A 149 -39.22 4.21 -7.69
C LEU A 149 -40.65 3.82 -8.08
N PRO A 150 -41.45 4.72 -8.70
CA PRO A 150 -42.85 4.39 -9.10
C PRO A 150 -42.97 3.13 -9.95
N GLU A 151 -41.96 2.84 -10.75
CA GLU A 151 -41.90 1.66 -11.60
C GLU A 151 -41.76 0.34 -10.84
N LEU A 152 -41.39 0.35 -9.56
CA LEU A 152 -41.24 -0.85 -8.72
C LEU A 152 -42.53 -1.25 -8.03
N ALA A 153 -43.58 -0.45 -8.12
CA ALA A 153 -44.89 -0.81 -7.59
C ALA A 153 -45.34 -2.19 -8.07
N GLY A 154 -45.96 -2.95 -7.16
CA GLY A 154 -46.45 -4.30 -7.47
C GLY A 154 -45.40 -5.42 -7.36
N GLY A 155 -44.35 -5.20 -6.62
CA GLY A 155 -43.33 -6.22 -6.31
C GLY A 155 -42.25 -6.40 -7.39
N LYS A 156 -42.13 -5.44 -8.30
CA LYS A 156 -41.06 -5.43 -9.30
C LYS A 156 -39.72 -5.15 -8.62
N ARG A 157 -38.63 -5.44 -9.30
CA ARG A 157 -37.25 -5.32 -8.81
C ARG A 157 -36.40 -4.53 -9.76
N LEU A 158 -35.40 -3.86 -9.18
CA LEU A 158 -34.37 -3.17 -9.93
C LEU A 158 -33.12 -4.04 -10.01
N VAL A 159 -32.67 -4.34 -11.23
CA VAL A 159 -31.51 -5.20 -11.47
C VAL A 159 -30.48 -4.46 -12.34
N ALA A 160 -29.28 -4.31 -11.84
CA ALA A 160 -28.15 -3.80 -12.60
C ALA A 160 -27.35 -4.97 -13.17
N ASN A 161 -27.26 -5.05 -14.50
CA ASN A 161 -26.36 -5.96 -15.20
C ASN A 161 -25.10 -5.23 -15.63
N SER A 162 -23.96 -5.74 -15.24
CA SER A 162 -22.65 -5.12 -15.47
C SER A 162 -21.78 -6.05 -16.32
N VAL A 163 -21.14 -5.49 -17.35
CA VAL A 163 -20.18 -6.18 -18.22
C VAL A 163 -18.85 -5.43 -18.20
N SER A 164 -17.83 -6.08 -17.66
CA SER A 164 -16.50 -5.48 -17.50
C SER A 164 -15.69 -5.56 -18.80
N PRO A 165 -14.95 -4.50 -19.16
CA PRO A 165 -13.93 -4.60 -20.20
C PRO A 165 -12.76 -5.48 -19.71
N ALA A 166 -11.90 -5.89 -20.63
CA ALA A 166 -10.64 -6.53 -20.26
C ALA A 166 -9.78 -5.56 -19.43
N ARG A 167 -9.16 -6.07 -18.34
CA ARG A 167 -8.29 -5.27 -17.50
C ARG A 167 -7.04 -4.84 -18.27
N GLY A 168 -6.58 -3.60 -18.11
CA GLY A 168 -5.43 -3.04 -18.78
C GLY A 168 -4.13 -3.71 -18.37
N ASP A 169 -3.18 -3.79 -19.30
CA ASP A 169 -1.87 -4.41 -19.08
C ASP A 169 -0.91 -3.48 -18.34
N ILE A 170 0.09 -4.08 -17.68
CA ILE A 170 1.21 -3.38 -17.06
C ILE A 170 2.49 -3.79 -17.79
N TYR A 171 3.25 -2.80 -18.27
CA TYR A 171 4.50 -2.97 -18.99
C TYR A 171 5.67 -2.35 -18.23
N ASP A 172 6.87 -2.86 -18.49
CA ASP A 172 8.11 -2.21 -18.08
C ASP A 172 8.38 -0.96 -18.94
N ARG A 173 9.46 -0.22 -18.64
CA ARG A 173 9.84 0.98 -19.41
C ARG A 173 10.19 0.72 -20.87
N ASN A 174 10.53 -0.53 -21.21
CA ASN A 174 10.93 -0.95 -22.55
C ASN A 174 9.76 -1.56 -23.34
N GLY A 175 8.57 -1.68 -22.74
CA GLY A 175 7.37 -2.27 -23.35
C GLY A 175 7.24 -3.77 -23.16
N ASN A 176 8.06 -4.39 -22.31
CA ASN A 176 7.91 -5.79 -21.94
C ASN A 176 6.77 -5.97 -20.96
N ALA A 177 5.96 -7.01 -21.15
CA ALA A 177 4.84 -7.30 -20.28
C ALA A 177 5.30 -7.70 -18.86
N ILE A 178 4.63 -7.14 -17.85
CA ILE A 178 4.79 -7.49 -16.43
C ILE A 178 3.51 -8.14 -15.92
N ALA A 179 2.34 -7.57 -16.26
CA ALA A 179 1.05 -8.18 -15.98
C ALA A 179 0.12 -7.99 -17.18
N THR A 180 -0.51 -9.09 -17.61
CA THR A 180 -1.36 -9.14 -18.81
C THR A 180 -2.58 -10.02 -18.56
N GLN A 181 -3.50 -10.02 -19.51
CA GLN A 181 -4.57 -11.01 -19.58
C GLN A 181 -4.08 -12.25 -20.31
N THR A 182 -4.38 -13.43 -19.76
CA THR A 182 -4.07 -14.73 -20.37
C THR A 182 -5.21 -15.70 -20.20
N ASP A 183 -5.28 -16.68 -21.10
CA ASP A 183 -6.20 -17.81 -20.92
C ASP A 183 -5.71 -18.68 -19.75
N ALA A 184 -6.63 -19.01 -18.86
CA ALA A 184 -6.38 -19.78 -17.64
C ALA A 184 -7.47 -20.82 -17.42
N TYR A 185 -7.19 -21.74 -16.52
CA TYR A 185 -8.18 -22.67 -15.98
C TYR A 185 -8.35 -22.48 -14.48
N ALA A 186 -9.59 -22.39 -14.03
CA ALA A 186 -9.94 -22.60 -12.64
C ALA A 186 -9.95 -24.10 -12.37
N LEU A 187 -9.06 -24.53 -11.48
CA LEU A 187 -8.87 -25.95 -11.13
C LEU A 187 -9.64 -26.30 -9.87
N SER A 188 -10.39 -27.37 -9.92
CA SER A 188 -11.12 -27.92 -8.79
C SER A 188 -11.08 -29.45 -8.80
N LEU A 189 -11.34 -30.03 -7.63
CA LEU A 189 -11.55 -31.46 -7.46
C LEU A 189 -13.02 -31.74 -7.16
N VAL A 190 -13.49 -32.93 -7.54
CA VAL A 190 -14.79 -33.45 -7.08
C VAL A 190 -14.49 -34.41 -5.93
N ALA A 191 -14.94 -34.07 -4.74
CA ALA A 191 -14.66 -34.85 -3.53
C ALA A 191 -15.15 -36.30 -3.69
N GLY A 192 -14.28 -37.27 -3.39
CA GLY A 192 -14.54 -38.69 -3.50
C GLY A 192 -14.46 -39.30 -4.91
N GLU A 193 -14.08 -38.52 -5.94
CA GLU A 193 -13.97 -39.04 -7.32
C GLU A 193 -12.53 -39.32 -7.77
N VAL A 194 -11.51 -38.73 -7.11
CA VAL A 194 -10.12 -39.05 -7.40
C VAL A 194 -9.83 -40.45 -6.85
N SER A 195 -9.20 -41.30 -7.66
CA SER A 195 -8.83 -42.64 -7.20
C SER A 195 -7.78 -42.56 -6.08
N PRO A 196 -7.95 -43.32 -4.96
CA PRO A 196 -6.99 -43.33 -3.87
C PRO A 196 -5.54 -43.58 -4.31
N ASP A 197 -5.34 -44.43 -5.30
CA ASP A 197 -4.01 -44.75 -5.84
C ASP A 197 -3.37 -43.57 -6.61
N SER A 198 -4.15 -42.56 -6.98
CA SER A 198 -3.67 -41.39 -7.73
C SER A 198 -3.73 -40.07 -6.94
N GLU A 199 -4.28 -40.06 -5.73
CA GLU A 199 -4.44 -38.84 -4.93
C GLU A 199 -3.12 -38.07 -4.77
N ASP A 200 -2.05 -38.74 -4.31
CA ASP A 200 -0.74 -38.11 -4.11
C ASP A 200 -0.19 -37.49 -5.39
N ALA A 201 -0.34 -38.18 -6.52
CA ALA A 201 0.13 -37.69 -7.80
C ALA A 201 -0.68 -36.49 -8.28
N VAL A 202 -2.02 -36.52 -8.11
CA VAL A 202 -2.93 -35.42 -8.45
C VAL A 202 -2.66 -34.22 -7.59
N PHE A 203 -2.58 -34.39 -6.26
CA PHE A 203 -2.35 -33.27 -5.33
C PHE A 203 -0.99 -32.61 -5.55
N LYS A 204 0.07 -33.40 -5.81
CA LYS A 204 1.39 -32.90 -6.16
C LYS A 204 1.38 -32.09 -7.47
N LYS A 205 0.69 -32.62 -8.49
CA LYS A 205 0.56 -31.92 -9.78
C LYS A 205 -0.25 -30.63 -9.66
N LEU A 206 -1.37 -30.66 -8.95
CA LEU A 206 -2.16 -29.47 -8.66
C LEU A 206 -1.36 -28.45 -7.86
N SER A 207 -0.57 -28.91 -6.89
CA SER A 207 0.36 -28.04 -6.15
C SER A 207 1.38 -27.35 -7.04
N GLN A 208 1.95 -28.06 -8.01
CA GLN A 208 2.88 -27.48 -8.98
C GLN A 208 2.22 -26.43 -9.88
N LEU A 209 0.94 -26.64 -10.23
CA LEU A 209 0.17 -25.71 -11.07
C LEU A 209 -0.32 -24.48 -10.33
N THR A 210 -0.77 -24.65 -9.10
CA THR A 210 -1.50 -23.60 -8.34
C THR A 210 -0.69 -22.98 -7.21
N GLY A 211 0.47 -23.58 -6.85
CA GLY A 211 1.25 -23.17 -5.69
C GLY A 211 0.65 -23.55 -4.33
N VAL A 212 -0.54 -24.14 -4.30
CA VAL A 212 -1.17 -24.63 -3.07
C VAL A 212 -0.46 -25.90 -2.60
N ARG A 213 -0.05 -25.96 -1.33
CA ARG A 213 0.67 -27.13 -0.81
C ARG A 213 -0.18 -28.40 -0.89
N PRO A 214 0.42 -29.56 -1.23
CA PRO A 214 -0.33 -30.83 -1.40
C PRO A 214 -1.13 -31.21 -0.15
N GLU A 215 -0.59 -30.92 1.05
CA GLU A 215 -1.25 -31.25 2.33
C GLU A 215 -2.54 -30.44 2.53
N ILE A 216 -2.57 -29.19 2.03
CA ILE A 216 -3.78 -28.35 2.06
C ILE A 216 -4.82 -28.89 1.10
N ILE A 217 -4.40 -29.20 -0.13
CA ILE A 217 -5.30 -29.79 -1.14
C ILE A 217 -5.91 -31.09 -0.62
N SER A 218 -5.08 -31.96 -0.03
CA SER A 218 -5.50 -33.22 0.57
C SER A 218 -6.51 -33.00 1.70
N ASN A 219 -6.19 -32.09 2.62
CA ASN A 219 -7.06 -31.78 3.76
C ASN A 219 -8.42 -31.23 3.30
N ASP A 220 -8.42 -30.27 2.38
CA ASP A 220 -9.64 -29.70 1.85
C ASP A 220 -10.45 -30.77 1.10
N TYR A 221 -9.80 -31.58 0.24
CA TYR A 221 -10.45 -32.66 -0.50
C TYR A 221 -11.19 -33.67 0.41
N HIS A 222 -10.58 -34.08 1.52
CA HIS A 222 -11.16 -35.06 2.43
C HIS A 222 -12.20 -34.46 3.39
N ASN A 223 -12.21 -33.14 3.60
CA ASN A 223 -13.18 -32.47 4.46
C ASN A 223 -14.48 -32.06 3.73
N TYR A 224 -14.51 -32.10 2.39
CA TYR A 224 -15.72 -31.81 1.63
C TYR A 224 -16.63 -33.02 1.51
N VAL A 225 -17.93 -32.78 1.45
CA VAL A 225 -18.93 -33.82 1.20
C VAL A 225 -18.73 -34.41 -0.19
N ALA A 226 -18.75 -35.72 -0.32
CA ALA A 226 -18.57 -36.42 -1.59
C ALA A 226 -19.54 -35.89 -2.68
N GLY A 227 -19.01 -35.66 -3.87
CA GLY A 227 -19.71 -35.06 -5.00
C GLY A 227 -19.65 -33.53 -5.08
N ASN A 228 -19.18 -32.84 -4.03
CA ASN A 228 -18.99 -31.39 -4.07
C ASN A 228 -17.70 -30.99 -4.76
N TYR A 229 -17.71 -29.81 -5.37
CA TYR A 229 -16.52 -29.20 -5.95
C TYR A 229 -15.64 -28.59 -4.84
N VAL A 230 -14.38 -29.01 -4.82
CA VAL A 230 -13.31 -28.51 -3.95
C VAL A 230 -12.44 -27.57 -4.77
N PRO A 231 -12.56 -26.25 -4.61
CA PRO A 231 -11.71 -25.31 -5.35
C PRO A 231 -10.25 -25.48 -4.93
N VAL A 232 -9.34 -25.52 -5.89
CA VAL A 232 -7.90 -25.66 -5.62
C VAL A 232 -7.15 -24.39 -5.97
N GLY A 233 -7.46 -23.76 -7.10
CA GLY A 233 -6.79 -22.53 -7.55
C GLY A 233 -6.88 -22.35 -9.06
N GLU A 234 -5.99 -21.57 -9.62
CA GLU A 234 -5.94 -21.27 -11.05
C GLU A 234 -4.53 -21.47 -11.60
N ALA A 235 -4.44 -21.79 -12.89
CA ALA A 235 -3.17 -21.88 -13.60
C ALA A 235 -3.35 -21.50 -15.08
N SER A 236 -2.26 -21.09 -15.75
CA SER A 236 -2.31 -20.76 -17.18
C SER A 236 -2.78 -21.94 -18.02
N ALA A 237 -3.49 -21.66 -19.11
CA ALA A 237 -3.98 -22.70 -20.01
C ALA A 237 -2.82 -23.54 -20.58
N GLU A 238 -1.68 -22.93 -20.85
CA GLU A 238 -0.47 -23.61 -21.31
C GLU A 238 0.03 -24.64 -20.30
N ALA A 239 0.21 -24.22 -19.02
CA ALA A 239 0.69 -25.10 -17.95
C ALA A 239 -0.29 -26.27 -17.68
N VAL A 240 -1.59 -26.00 -17.64
CA VAL A 240 -2.63 -27.04 -17.44
C VAL A 240 -2.58 -28.05 -18.57
N ASN A 241 -2.55 -27.59 -19.82
CA ASN A 241 -2.49 -28.49 -21.00
C ASN A 241 -1.20 -29.31 -21.02
N ALA A 242 -0.05 -28.70 -20.73
CA ALA A 242 1.22 -29.40 -20.66
C ALA A 242 1.29 -30.43 -19.53
N SER A 243 0.63 -30.17 -18.41
CA SER A 243 0.62 -31.07 -17.23
C SER A 243 -0.13 -32.36 -17.44
N GLY A 244 -1.13 -32.38 -18.33
CA GLY A 244 -2.08 -33.48 -18.50
C GLY A 244 -2.94 -33.76 -17.27
N ILE A 245 -3.12 -32.80 -16.35
CA ILE A 245 -3.88 -32.95 -15.11
C ILE A 245 -5.36 -33.25 -15.34
N THR A 246 -5.93 -32.77 -16.44
CA THR A 246 -7.33 -32.99 -16.84
C THR A 246 -7.65 -34.42 -17.23
N ALA A 247 -6.65 -35.28 -17.41
CA ALA A 247 -6.84 -36.70 -17.69
C ALA A 247 -7.22 -37.51 -16.42
N PHE A 248 -7.02 -36.96 -15.23
CA PHE A 248 -7.37 -37.63 -14.00
C PHE A 248 -8.86 -37.46 -13.68
N LYS A 249 -9.52 -38.60 -13.36
CA LYS A 249 -10.92 -38.55 -12.90
C LYS A 249 -11.05 -37.71 -11.63
N GLY A 250 -12.11 -36.93 -11.51
CA GLY A 250 -12.35 -36.06 -10.37
C GLY A 250 -11.60 -34.74 -10.42
N VAL A 251 -10.77 -34.48 -11.46
CA VAL A 251 -10.19 -33.16 -11.72
C VAL A 251 -11.07 -32.41 -12.73
N ASN A 252 -11.45 -31.19 -12.37
CA ASN A 252 -12.19 -30.29 -13.24
C ASN A 252 -11.36 -29.05 -13.55
N ALA A 253 -11.34 -28.64 -14.82
CA ALA A 253 -10.65 -27.44 -15.30
C ALA A 253 -11.64 -26.61 -16.13
N SER A 254 -12.05 -25.46 -15.60
CA SER A 254 -12.98 -24.54 -16.23
C SER A 254 -12.20 -23.38 -16.88
N PRO A 255 -12.27 -23.23 -18.23
CA PRO A 255 -11.49 -22.17 -18.91
C PRO A 255 -12.08 -20.78 -18.63
N TYR A 256 -11.22 -19.80 -18.43
CA TYR A 256 -11.55 -18.38 -18.32
C TYR A 256 -10.32 -17.52 -18.63
N THR A 257 -10.52 -16.20 -18.75
CA THR A 257 -9.41 -15.25 -18.88
C THR A 257 -9.02 -14.71 -17.52
N SER A 258 -7.77 -14.93 -17.13
CA SER A 258 -7.23 -14.47 -15.84
C SER A 258 -6.16 -13.39 -16.00
N ARG A 259 -5.94 -12.63 -14.91
CA ARG A 259 -4.79 -11.74 -14.76
C ARG A 259 -3.54 -12.59 -14.52
N PHE A 260 -2.56 -12.47 -15.39
CA PHE A 260 -1.27 -13.15 -15.28
C PHE A 260 -0.16 -12.14 -15.00
N TYR A 261 0.67 -12.46 -14.05
CA TYR A 261 1.85 -11.69 -13.67
C TYR A 261 3.11 -12.45 -14.09
N GLU A 262 4.14 -11.74 -14.53
CA GLU A 262 5.47 -12.34 -14.67
C GLU A 262 5.90 -12.90 -13.28
N PRO A 263 6.22 -14.20 -13.18
CA PRO A 263 6.44 -14.84 -11.89
C PRO A 263 7.53 -14.15 -11.06
N ASN A 264 7.21 -13.81 -9.83
CA ASN A 264 8.10 -13.17 -8.85
C ASN A 264 8.67 -11.80 -9.28
N LEU A 265 8.22 -11.19 -10.37
CA LEU A 265 8.77 -9.91 -10.85
C LEU A 265 8.19 -8.73 -10.08
N ALA A 266 9.02 -8.09 -9.25
CA ALA A 266 8.68 -6.91 -8.46
C ALA A 266 7.29 -6.99 -7.75
N PRO A 267 6.92 -8.10 -7.11
CA PRO A 267 5.55 -8.32 -6.68
C PRO A 267 5.05 -7.28 -5.67
N ASN A 268 5.94 -6.75 -4.82
CA ASN A 268 5.59 -5.70 -3.85
C ASN A 268 5.42 -4.31 -4.49
N ALA A 269 5.94 -4.09 -5.69
CA ALA A 269 5.74 -2.86 -6.45
C ALA A 269 4.54 -2.97 -7.40
N VAL A 270 4.46 -4.04 -8.16
CA VAL A 270 3.35 -4.30 -9.10
C VAL A 270 2.05 -4.54 -8.34
N GLY A 271 2.12 -5.31 -7.26
CA GLY A 271 0.94 -5.70 -6.48
C GLY A 271 0.21 -6.89 -7.10
N TYR A 272 -1.04 -7.04 -6.72
CA TYR A 272 -1.91 -8.14 -7.11
C TYR A 272 -3.38 -7.75 -7.02
N THR A 273 -4.26 -8.59 -7.59
CA THR A 273 -5.70 -8.39 -7.53
C THR A 273 -6.36 -9.41 -6.62
N LEU A 274 -7.44 -9.01 -5.94
CA LEU A 274 -8.31 -9.89 -5.15
C LEU A 274 -9.77 -9.72 -5.57
N PHE A 275 -10.60 -10.71 -5.27
CA PHE A 275 -12.05 -10.56 -5.38
C PHE A 275 -12.55 -9.49 -4.41
N ILE A 276 -13.59 -8.77 -4.82
CA ILE A 276 -14.27 -7.78 -3.98
C ILE A 276 -14.75 -8.48 -2.71
N SER A 277 -14.35 -7.93 -1.55
CA SER A 277 -14.74 -8.50 -0.26
C SER A 277 -16.24 -8.26 0.01
N PRO A 278 -16.91 -9.12 0.81
CA PRO A 278 -18.30 -8.87 1.22
C PRO A 278 -18.50 -7.51 1.92
N THR A 279 -17.50 -7.01 2.64
CA THR A 279 -17.56 -5.71 3.31
C THR A 279 -17.51 -4.54 2.33
N ASP A 280 -16.82 -4.70 1.21
CA ASP A 280 -16.64 -3.64 0.21
C ASP A 280 -17.66 -3.74 -0.94
N TYR A 281 -18.44 -4.82 -0.97
CA TYR A 281 -19.39 -5.13 -2.03
C TYR A 281 -20.28 -3.94 -2.44
N ASN A 282 -20.95 -3.32 -1.47
CA ASN A 282 -21.85 -2.19 -1.74
C ASN A 282 -21.11 -0.96 -2.31
N THR A 283 -19.87 -0.72 -1.86
CA THR A 283 -19.03 0.38 -2.36
C THR A 283 -18.72 0.18 -3.83
N TYR A 284 -18.25 -1.01 -4.21
CA TYR A 284 -17.91 -1.30 -5.61
C TYR A 284 -19.14 -1.43 -6.51
N ARG A 285 -20.27 -1.92 -6.00
CA ARG A 285 -21.55 -1.92 -6.75
C ARG A 285 -21.98 -0.53 -7.16
N ARG A 286 -21.83 0.46 -6.28
CA ARG A 286 -22.12 1.87 -6.59
C ARG A 286 -21.15 2.48 -7.62
N LEU A 287 -20.00 1.87 -7.83
CA LEU A 287 -19.03 2.24 -8.87
C LEU A 287 -19.26 1.46 -10.18
N GLY A 288 -20.28 0.60 -10.24
CA GLY A 288 -20.66 -0.14 -11.44
C GLY A 288 -20.05 -1.52 -11.57
N TYR A 289 -19.33 -1.99 -10.56
CA TYR A 289 -18.83 -3.37 -10.56
C TYR A 289 -19.96 -4.38 -10.37
N SER A 290 -19.81 -5.57 -10.95
CA SER A 290 -20.80 -6.66 -10.77
C SER A 290 -20.75 -7.23 -9.35
N GLY A 291 -19.60 -7.09 -8.67
CA GLY A 291 -19.31 -7.68 -7.38
C GLY A 291 -18.56 -9.01 -7.46
N ALA A 292 -18.41 -9.57 -8.65
CA ALA A 292 -17.67 -10.80 -8.89
C ALA A 292 -16.27 -10.56 -9.48
N GLU A 293 -15.91 -9.30 -9.73
CA GLU A 293 -14.63 -8.93 -10.29
C GLU A 293 -13.51 -8.97 -9.26
N ARG A 294 -12.28 -9.04 -9.79
CA ARG A 294 -11.06 -8.80 -9.03
C ARG A 294 -10.69 -7.33 -9.16
N ILE A 295 -10.27 -6.75 -8.04
CA ILE A 295 -9.81 -5.36 -7.91
C ILE A 295 -8.36 -5.32 -7.50
N GLY A 296 -7.64 -4.26 -7.84
CA GLY A 296 -6.27 -4.05 -7.39
C GLY A 296 -6.19 -3.88 -5.87
N TRP A 297 -5.39 -4.71 -5.20
CA TRP A 297 -5.31 -4.75 -3.75
C TRP A 297 -4.10 -4.02 -3.19
N GLU A 298 -2.94 -4.16 -3.83
CA GLU A 298 -1.69 -3.46 -3.46
C GLU A 298 -0.94 -2.96 -4.69
N GLY A 299 0.08 -2.12 -4.48
CA GLY A 299 1.01 -1.67 -5.50
C GLY A 299 0.34 -0.89 -6.64
N ILE A 300 0.93 -1.05 -7.82
CA ILE A 300 0.43 -0.45 -9.07
C ILE A 300 -1.00 -0.92 -9.39
N GLU A 301 -1.32 -2.18 -9.11
CA GLU A 301 -2.67 -2.71 -9.32
C GLU A 301 -3.72 -1.90 -8.54
N LYS A 302 -3.42 -1.55 -7.28
CA LYS A 302 -4.31 -0.73 -6.43
C LYS A 302 -4.31 0.74 -6.85
N TRP A 303 -3.13 1.32 -7.01
CA TRP A 303 -2.99 2.72 -7.41
C TRP A 303 -3.64 2.98 -8.77
N GLY A 304 -3.46 2.04 -9.69
CA GLY A 304 -3.95 2.12 -11.06
C GLY A 304 -5.35 1.56 -11.27
N GLU A 305 -6.09 1.16 -10.23
CA GLU A 305 -7.39 0.48 -10.38
C GLU A 305 -8.34 1.20 -11.34
N SER A 306 -8.47 2.52 -11.19
CA SER A 306 -9.37 3.32 -12.05
C SER A 306 -8.94 3.38 -13.52
N TYR A 307 -7.67 3.13 -13.81
CA TYR A 307 -7.12 3.05 -15.17
C TYR A 307 -7.18 1.64 -15.72
N LEU A 308 -6.71 0.67 -14.90
CA LEU A 308 -6.57 -0.73 -15.28
C LEU A 308 -7.90 -1.46 -15.40
N HIS A 309 -8.92 -1.06 -14.63
CA HIS A 309 -10.25 -1.65 -14.71
C HIS A 309 -11.06 -1.08 -15.90
N GLY A 310 -10.85 0.20 -16.24
CA GLY A 310 -11.72 0.92 -17.15
C GLY A 310 -13.09 1.19 -16.52
N ARG A 311 -14.14 1.26 -17.31
CA ARG A 311 -15.51 1.40 -16.82
C ARG A 311 -16.41 0.32 -17.41
N ASN A 312 -17.17 -0.36 -16.57
CA ASN A 312 -18.14 -1.36 -16.99
C ASN A 312 -19.26 -0.72 -17.83
N ALA A 313 -19.75 -1.47 -18.81
CA ALA A 313 -21.08 -1.24 -19.31
C ALA A 313 -22.06 -1.67 -18.22
N VAL A 314 -22.99 -0.81 -17.86
CA VAL A 314 -24.03 -1.13 -16.88
C VAL A 314 -25.39 -0.80 -17.45
N THR A 315 -26.28 -1.79 -17.44
CA THR A 315 -27.69 -1.58 -17.81
C THR A 315 -28.57 -1.86 -16.60
N LEU A 316 -29.37 -0.89 -16.24
CA LEU A 316 -30.31 -0.93 -15.14
C LEU A 316 -31.69 -1.34 -15.67
N TYR A 317 -32.16 -2.52 -15.27
CA TYR A 317 -33.43 -3.09 -15.69
C TYR A 317 -34.46 -3.05 -14.58
N ILE A 318 -35.73 -2.88 -14.97
CA ILE A 318 -36.86 -3.24 -14.14
C ILE A 318 -37.24 -4.65 -14.52
N THR A 319 -37.39 -5.53 -13.54
CA THR A 319 -37.84 -6.91 -13.69
C THR A 319 -39.16 -7.11 -12.96
N SER A 320 -40.00 -8.00 -13.48
CA SER A 320 -41.14 -8.54 -12.74
C SER A 320 -40.66 -9.37 -11.53
N ALA A 321 -41.58 -9.72 -10.65
CA ALA A 321 -41.32 -10.52 -9.46
C ALA A 321 -40.72 -11.91 -9.76
N ASP A 322 -40.96 -12.45 -10.95
CA ASP A 322 -40.42 -13.74 -11.44
C ASP A 322 -39.05 -13.57 -12.13
N GLY A 323 -38.48 -12.34 -12.17
CA GLY A 323 -37.19 -12.03 -12.76
C GLY A 323 -37.17 -11.76 -14.25
N THR A 324 -38.35 -11.70 -14.91
CA THR A 324 -38.43 -11.36 -16.34
C THR A 324 -38.08 -9.88 -16.56
N TYR A 325 -37.18 -9.57 -17.48
CA TYR A 325 -36.83 -8.21 -17.84
C TYR A 325 -37.99 -7.50 -18.55
N GLU A 326 -38.42 -6.35 -18.02
CA GLU A 326 -39.53 -5.55 -18.59
C GLU A 326 -39.04 -4.31 -19.33
N THR A 327 -38.22 -3.52 -18.69
CA THR A 327 -37.84 -2.20 -19.19
C THR A 327 -36.40 -1.85 -18.80
N VAL A 328 -35.67 -1.14 -19.68
CA VAL A 328 -34.38 -0.49 -19.36
C VAL A 328 -34.69 0.87 -18.75
N LEU A 329 -34.25 1.10 -17.52
CA LEU A 329 -34.39 2.37 -16.83
C LEU A 329 -33.26 3.34 -17.17
N ALA A 330 -32.02 2.84 -17.19
CA ALA A 330 -30.82 3.60 -17.50
C ALA A 330 -29.71 2.68 -18.05
N GLN A 331 -28.77 3.26 -18.77
CA GLN A 331 -27.58 2.53 -19.21
C GLN A 331 -26.37 3.43 -19.34
N VAL A 332 -25.19 2.85 -19.18
CA VAL A 332 -23.90 3.47 -19.43
C VAL A 332 -23.01 2.52 -20.23
N ASN A 333 -22.31 3.05 -21.22
CA ASN A 333 -21.41 2.27 -22.04
C ASN A 333 -20.09 1.98 -21.31
N SER A 334 -19.43 0.88 -21.67
CA SER A 334 -18.08 0.58 -21.19
C SER A 334 -17.07 1.60 -21.71
N GLU A 335 -16.04 1.86 -20.91
CA GLU A 335 -14.83 2.51 -21.34
C GLU A 335 -13.68 1.52 -21.26
N PRO A 336 -12.89 1.36 -22.33
CA PRO A 336 -11.76 0.46 -22.32
C PRO A 336 -10.76 0.84 -21.23
N ALA A 337 -10.16 -0.16 -20.63
CA ALA A 337 -9.07 0.03 -19.67
C ALA A 337 -7.84 0.66 -20.34
N ALA A 338 -7.07 1.43 -19.57
CA ALA A 338 -5.77 1.96 -19.98
C ALA A 338 -4.65 1.04 -19.52
N SER A 339 -3.57 0.94 -20.30
CA SER A 339 -2.35 0.27 -19.87
C SER A 339 -1.44 1.22 -19.07
N ILE A 340 -0.62 0.63 -18.19
CA ILE A 340 0.38 1.38 -17.41
C ILE A 340 1.77 0.93 -17.81
N THR A 341 2.62 1.89 -18.20
CA THR A 341 4.05 1.64 -18.38
C THR A 341 4.79 2.11 -17.13
N LEU A 342 5.59 1.23 -16.55
CA LEU A 342 6.38 1.51 -15.35
C LEU A 342 7.73 2.14 -15.70
N THR A 343 8.38 2.75 -14.70
CA THR A 343 9.79 3.15 -14.79
C THR A 343 10.73 1.97 -14.57
N ILE A 344 10.24 0.86 -14.04
CA ILE A 344 10.99 -0.38 -13.83
C ILE A 344 11.53 -0.91 -15.16
N ASP A 345 12.79 -1.33 -15.16
CA ASP A 345 13.42 -2.10 -16.20
C ASP A 345 13.34 -3.58 -15.81
N LYS A 346 12.63 -4.39 -16.62
CA LYS A 346 12.34 -5.80 -16.31
C LYS A 346 13.61 -6.59 -16.09
N ASP A 347 14.57 -6.49 -17.02
CA ASP A 347 15.82 -7.25 -16.98
C ASP A 347 16.67 -6.88 -15.75
N LEU A 348 16.74 -5.58 -15.44
CA LEU A 348 17.43 -5.10 -14.24
C LEU A 348 16.75 -5.59 -12.97
N GLN A 349 15.42 -5.56 -12.91
CA GLN A 349 14.64 -6.01 -11.76
C GLN A 349 14.86 -7.51 -11.50
N GLU A 350 14.74 -8.34 -12.51
CA GLU A 350 14.95 -9.80 -12.41
C GLU A 350 16.36 -10.13 -11.89
N GLN A 351 17.35 -9.51 -12.49
CA GLN A 351 18.74 -9.75 -12.11
C GLN A 351 19.09 -9.14 -10.74
N ALA A 352 18.48 -8.00 -10.36
CA ALA A 352 18.64 -7.43 -9.01
C ALA A 352 17.99 -8.34 -7.94
N GLN A 353 16.84 -8.95 -8.24
CA GLN A 353 16.23 -9.95 -7.37
C GLN A 353 17.12 -11.18 -7.21
N ALA A 354 17.62 -11.70 -8.33
CA ALA A 354 18.57 -12.82 -8.32
C ALA A 354 19.85 -12.47 -7.55
N ALA A 355 20.30 -11.20 -7.58
CA ALA A 355 21.48 -10.76 -6.85
C ALA A 355 21.36 -10.87 -5.32
N MET A 356 20.14 -10.95 -4.78
CA MET A 356 19.91 -11.17 -3.35
C MET A 356 20.17 -12.62 -2.91
N ASP A 357 20.27 -13.59 -3.84
CA ASP A 357 20.44 -15.03 -3.54
C ASP A 357 19.46 -15.56 -2.47
N GLY A 358 18.25 -14.99 -2.41
CA GLY A 358 17.25 -15.33 -1.41
C GLY A 358 17.52 -14.77 0.00
N LEU A 359 18.58 -14.00 0.21
CA LEU A 359 18.84 -13.31 1.48
C LEU A 359 17.72 -12.29 1.77
N PRO A 360 17.26 -12.19 3.02
CA PRO A 360 16.22 -11.24 3.38
C PRO A 360 16.77 -9.80 3.33
N GLY A 361 16.01 -8.89 2.73
CA GLY A 361 16.44 -7.50 2.61
C GLY A 361 15.76 -6.75 1.47
N ALA A 362 16.41 -5.71 0.95
CA ALA A 362 15.89 -4.90 -0.13
C ALA A 362 16.98 -4.29 -1.01
N ILE A 363 16.64 -4.07 -2.28
CA ILE A 363 17.43 -3.26 -3.20
C ILE A 363 16.51 -2.20 -3.81
N VAL A 364 16.97 -0.95 -3.83
CA VAL A 364 16.31 0.13 -4.57
C VAL A 364 17.31 0.74 -5.53
N VAL A 365 16.94 0.80 -6.82
CA VAL A 365 17.74 1.42 -7.88
C VAL A 365 16.96 2.60 -8.45
N MET A 366 17.56 3.79 -8.41
CA MET A 366 16.92 5.04 -8.88
C MET A 366 17.82 5.77 -9.87
N GLU A 367 17.22 6.41 -10.87
CA GLU A 367 17.95 7.40 -11.69
C GLU A 367 18.32 8.63 -10.83
N VAL A 368 19.60 8.99 -10.84
CA VAL A 368 20.15 10.08 -10.01
C VAL A 368 19.48 11.43 -10.27
N LYS A 369 19.10 11.73 -11.52
CA LYS A 369 18.63 13.07 -11.94
C LYS A 369 17.13 13.22 -12.14
N THR A 370 16.35 12.15 -11.92
CA THR A 370 14.92 12.21 -12.28
C THR A 370 13.98 11.70 -11.20
N GLY A 371 14.43 10.80 -10.32
CA GLY A 371 13.58 10.13 -9.35
C GLY A 371 12.85 8.89 -9.89
N ARG A 372 13.14 8.45 -11.16
CA ARG A 372 12.63 7.16 -11.66
C ARG A 372 13.19 6.02 -10.84
N VAL A 373 12.33 5.13 -10.37
CA VAL A 373 12.72 3.87 -9.74
C VAL A 373 12.84 2.81 -10.82
N LEU A 374 14.05 2.34 -11.07
CA LEU A 374 14.35 1.37 -12.13
C LEU A 374 14.23 -0.07 -11.66
N ALA A 375 14.47 -0.32 -10.37
CA ALA A 375 14.23 -1.60 -9.72
C ALA A 375 13.89 -1.39 -8.24
N MET A 376 12.96 -2.20 -7.74
CA MET A 376 12.54 -2.22 -6.34
C MET A 376 12.39 -3.69 -5.90
N VAL A 377 13.37 -4.16 -5.16
CA VAL A 377 13.43 -5.54 -4.66
C VAL A 377 13.07 -5.56 -3.18
N SER A 378 12.14 -6.44 -2.81
CA SER A 378 11.87 -6.84 -1.44
C SER A 378 12.05 -8.36 -1.36
N SER A 379 13.01 -8.83 -0.59
CA SER A 379 13.34 -10.26 -0.46
C SER A 379 13.05 -10.75 0.96
N PRO A 380 12.43 -11.95 1.10
CA PRO A 380 11.89 -12.79 0.05
C PRO A 380 10.65 -12.17 -0.62
N GLY A 381 10.50 -12.45 -1.92
CA GLY A 381 9.33 -12.08 -2.70
C GLY A 381 8.24 -13.17 -2.67
N PHE A 382 7.22 -13.01 -3.50
CA PHE A 382 6.14 -13.96 -3.71
C PHE A 382 5.71 -13.95 -5.18
N ASP A 383 4.99 -14.98 -5.61
CA ASP A 383 4.38 -15.01 -6.94
C ASP A 383 2.93 -14.51 -6.86
N PRO A 384 2.58 -13.37 -7.49
CA PRO A 384 1.23 -12.84 -7.47
C PRO A 384 0.18 -13.76 -8.12
N ASN A 385 0.59 -14.68 -8.99
CA ASN A 385 -0.32 -15.64 -9.63
C ASN A 385 -0.89 -16.65 -8.62
N TRP A 386 -0.20 -16.88 -7.52
CA TRP A 386 -0.64 -17.81 -6.47
C TRP A 386 -1.35 -17.10 -5.33
N TYR A 387 -1.61 -15.81 -5.48
CA TYR A 387 -2.22 -15.03 -4.42
C TYR A 387 -3.70 -15.32 -4.28
N ASP A 388 -4.02 -16.17 -3.33
CA ASP A 388 -5.32 -16.22 -2.66
C ASP A 388 -5.06 -15.86 -1.19
N ILE A 389 -5.86 -14.95 -0.64
CA ILE A 389 -5.74 -14.49 0.75
C ILE A 389 -5.72 -15.65 1.75
N ASN A 390 -6.40 -16.75 1.42
CA ASN A 390 -6.39 -17.97 2.22
C ASN A 390 -5.09 -18.77 2.06
N ASN A 391 -4.40 -18.66 0.93
CA ASN A 391 -3.20 -19.43 0.62
C ASN A 391 -1.91 -18.72 1.08
N ILE A 392 -1.84 -17.41 1.05
CA ILE A 392 -0.64 -16.67 1.48
C ILE A 392 -0.32 -16.91 2.96
N ASN A 393 -1.32 -16.86 3.82
CA ASN A 393 -1.15 -17.15 5.25
C ASN A 393 -0.79 -18.63 5.53
N ARG A 394 -1.05 -19.52 4.58
CA ARG A 394 -0.73 -20.95 4.67
C ARG A 394 0.64 -21.28 4.10
N GLN A 395 1.13 -20.53 3.09
CA GLN A 395 2.43 -20.76 2.45
C GLN A 395 3.61 -20.18 3.22
N PHE A 396 3.42 -19.08 3.96
CA PHE A 396 4.48 -18.30 4.58
C PHE A 396 4.24 -18.08 6.08
N THR A 397 4.41 -19.12 6.87
CA THR A 397 4.17 -19.09 8.33
C THR A 397 5.19 -18.25 9.12
N SER A 398 6.38 -17.95 8.57
CA SER A 398 7.47 -17.27 9.29
C SER A 398 8.06 -16.04 8.61
N VAL A 399 7.75 -15.81 7.34
CA VAL A 399 8.31 -14.69 6.55
C VAL A 399 7.17 -13.95 5.87
N GLN A 400 7.04 -12.66 6.09
CA GLN A 400 6.00 -11.81 5.49
C GLN A 400 6.45 -11.36 4.08
N PRO A 401 6.22 -12.12 3.00
CA PRO A 401 6.73 -11.79 1.67
C PRO A 401 5.97 -10.63 1.03
N THR A 402 4.72 -10.39 1.45
CA THR A 402 3.93 -9.23 1.02
C THR A 402 4.38 -7.93 1.66
N PHE A 403 5.12 -8.00 2.78
CA PHE A 403 5.67 -6.82 3.41
C PHE A 403 6.78 -6.21 2.54
N ASN A 404 6.55 -5.01 2.02
CA ASN A 404 7.51 -4.32 1.18
C ASN A 404 8.68 -3.75 2.00
N ARG A 405 9.77 -4.52 2.10
CA ARG A 405 10.97 -4.13 2.83
C ARG A 405 11.64 -2.89 2.27
N ALA A 406 11.43 -2.58 0.99
CA ALA A 406 12.01 -1.41 0.34
C ALA A 406 11.35 -0.09 0.77
N THR A 407 10.04 -0.11 1.10
CA THR A 407 9.25 1.09 1.37
C THR A 407 8.59 1.13 2.73
N GLN A 408 8.24 -0.03 3.30
CA GLN A 408 7.54 -0.13 4.59
C GLN A 408 8.48 -0.57 5.72
N GLY A 409 9.52 -1.36 5.40
CA GLY A 409 10.52 -1.76 6.37
C GLY A 409 11.37 -0.58 6.82
N THR A 410 11.49 -0.40 8.14
CA THR A 410 12.32 0.63 8.75
C THR A 410 13.45 0.00 9.52
N TYR A 411 14.66 0.49 9.28
CA TYR A 411 15.89 -0.12 9.79
C TYR A 411 16.86 0.97 10.26
N PRO A 412 17.66 0.72 11.31
CA PRO A 412 18.77 1.59 11.64
C PRO A 412 19.77 1.63 10.47
N LEU A 413 20.31 2.81 10.17
CA LEU A 413 21.13 3.03 8.98
C LEU A 413 22.61 2.73 9.20
N GLY A 414 23.06 2.81 10.45
CA GLY A 414 24.46 2.67 10.79
C GLY A 414 25.34 3.66 10.06
N SER A 415 26.56 3.28 9.74
CA SER A 415 27.58 4.18 9.18
C SER A 415 27.26 4.84 7.83
N VAL A 416 26.19 4.44 7.12
CA VAL A 416 25.73 5.22 5.94
C VAL A 416 25.21 6.59 6.39
N PHE A 417 24.67 6.70 7.58
CA PHE A 417 24.19 7.95 8.17
C PHE A 417 25.31 8.99 8.37
N LYS A 418 26.57 8.56 8.46
CA LYS A 418 27.73 9.46 8.60
C LYS A 418 27.88 10.46 7.46
N ILE A 419 27.29 10.18 6.29
CA ILE A 419 27.19 11.16 5.19
C ILE A 419 26.42 12.40 5.66
N ILE A 420 25.31 12.18 6.36
CA ILE A 420 24.44 13.25 6.89
C ILE A 420 25.11 13.96 8.08
N THR A 421 25.78 13.19 8.93
CA THR A 421 26.54 13.76 10.05
C THR A 421 27.69 14.64 9.56
N MET A 422 28.40 14.22 8.50
CA MET A 422 29.44 15.06 7.86
C MET A 422 28.81 16.34 7.26
N ALA A 423 27.62 16.22 6.62
CA ALA A 423 26.88 17.37 6.11
C ALA A 423 26.54 18.37 7.23
N ALA A 424 26.00 17.89 8.35
CA ALA A 424 25.68 18.72 9.51
C ALA A 424 26.95 19.35 10.13
N ALA A 425 28.04 18.59 10.23
CA ALA A 425 29.31 19.07 10.73
C ALA A 425 29.87 20.25 9.91
N LEU A 426 29.90 20.08 8.58
CA LEU A 426 30.39 21.11 7.65
C LEU A 426 29.52 22.37 7.65
N GLU A 427 28.19 22.23 7.62
CA GLU A 427 27.25 23.36 7.63
C GLU A 427 27.11 24.01 9.01
N SER A 428 27.58 23.35 10.08
CA SER A 428 27.63 23.94 11.42
C SER A 428 28.63 25.12 11.55
N GLY A 429 29.62 25.16 10.65
CA GLY A 429 30.78 26.07 10.73
C GLY A 429 31.78 25.70 11.82
N VAL A 430 31.58 24.60 12.56
CA VAL A 430 32.50 24.12 13.61
C VAL A 430 33.62 23.29 13.00
N PHE A 431 33.33 22.56 11.95
CA PHE A 431 34.25 21.65 11.27
C PHE A 431 34.46 22.08 9.82
N THR A 432 35.63 21.76 9.28
CA THR A 432 36.01 21.92 7.88
C THR A 432 36.44 20.56 7.32
N PRO A 433 36.51 20.38 5.98
CA PRO A 433 37.00 19.12 5.38
C PRO A 433 38.40 18.72 5.93
N ASP A 434 39.25 19.71 6.22
CA ASP A 434 40.62 19.51 6.70
C ASP A 434 40.74 19.39 8.23
N THR A 435 39.64 19.56 8.97
CA THR A 435 39.63 19.34 10.42
C THR A 435 40.11 17.93 10.73
N THR A 436 41.10 17.79 11.62
CA THR A 436 41.68 16.50 11.97
C THR A 436 41.26 16.01 13.34
N TYR A 437 41.14 14.70 13.48
CA TYR A 437 40.85 14.01 14.72
C TYR A 437 41.62 12.68 14.80
N GLU A 438 42.10 12.32 15.99
CA GLU A 438 42.81 11.06 16.23
C GLU A 438 41.82 9.91 16.36
N CYS A 439 41.75 9.07 15.34
CA CYS A 439 40.90 7.87 15.32
C CYS A 439 41.55 6.71 16.04
N GLY A 440 41.44 6.70 17.36
CA GLY A 440 41.86 5.61 18.23
C GLY A 440 40.86 4.43 18.17
N TYR A 441 41.12 3.43 19.02
CA TYR A 441 40.16 2.32 19.18
C TYR A 441 38.87 2.70 19.91
N ALA A 442 38.86 3.80 20.65
CA ALA A 442 37.74 4.19 21.49
C ALA A 442 37.60 5.71 21.59
N PHE A 443 36.38 6.15 21.81
CA PHE A 443 35.98 7.48 22.22
C PHE A 443 35.63 7.47 23.72
N THR A 444 36.27 8.33 24.52
CA THR A 444 36.17 8.35 25.98
C THR A 444 35.79 9.70 26.55
N ASP A 445 35.39 10.68 25.72
CA ASP A 445 35.15 12.06 26.16
C ASP A 445 33.85 12.19 26.98
N ILE A 446 32.98 11.16 26.96
CA ILE A 446 31.78 11.12 27.80
C ILE A 446 32.10 10.42 29.12
N PRO A 447 31.98 11.11 30.26
CA PRO A 447 32.28 10.51 31.55
C PRO A 447 31.53 9.22 31.82
N GLY A 448 32.26 8.15 32.17
CA GLY A 448 31.67 6.83 32.48
C GLY A 448 31.29 5.97 31.25
N HIS A 449 31.55 6.45 30.05
CA HIS A 449 31.26 5.70 28.81
C HIS A 449 32.52 5.54 27.96
N THR A 450 32.68 4.35 27.39
CA THR A 450 33.71 4.04 26.38
C THR A 450 33.00 3.50 25.16
N LEU A 451 33.08 4.20 24.03
CA LEU A 451 32.48 3.82 22.76
C LEU A 451 33.58 3.37 21.80
N TYR A 452 33.46 2.17 21.26
CA TYR A 452 34.53 1.55 20.47
C TYR A 452 34.40 1.83 18.98
N ASP A 453 35.55 1.82 18.27
CA ASP A 453 35.60 1.78 16.81
C ASP A 453 35.46 0.37 16.29
N TRP A 454 34.95 0.19 15.09
CA TRP A 454 34.84 -1.13 14.43
C TRP A 454 36.21 -1.85 14.32
N THR A 455 37.34 -1.10 14.24
CA THR A 455 38.69 -1.69 14.25
C THR A 455 39.03 -2.36 15.57
N TRP A 456 38.43 -1.93 16.69
CA TRP A 456 38.56 -2.60 17.97
C TRP A 456 38.01 -4.01 17.96
N ASP A 457 36.78 -4.19 17.44
CA ASP A 457 36.13 -5.49 17.39
C ASP A 457 36.93 -6.46 16.51
N ARG A 458 37.45 -5.96 15.39
CA ARG A 458 38.33 -6.73 14.51
C ARG A 458 39.66 -7.07 15.19
N CYS A 459 40.19 -6.16 15.95
CA CYS A 459 41.40 -6.39 16.75
C CYS A 459 41.16 -7.47 17.81
N GLN A 460 40.01 -7.45 18.53
CA GLN A 460 39.68 -8.48 19.51
C GLN A 460 39.53 -9.86 18.83
N THR A 461 38.86 -9.93 17.69
CA THR A 461 38.72 -11.16 16.91
C THR A 461 40.10 -11.71 16.48
N GLU A 462 41.00 -10.85 15.93
CA GLU A 462 42.35 -11.28 15.54
C GLU A 462 43.14 -11.80 16.72
N LYS A 463 43.02 -11.17 17.91
CA LYS A 463 43.64 -11.65 19.14
C LYS A 463 43.13 -13.04 19.57
N GLN A 464 41.85 -13.25 19.50
CA GLN A 464 41.21 -14.52 19.79
C GLN A 464 41.69 -15.64 18.84
N ASP A 465 41.67 -15.33 17.53
CA ASP A 465 42.03 -16.28 16.46
C ASP A 465 43.51 -16.65 16.49
N THR A 466 44.40 -15.70 16.80
CA THR A 466 45.86 -15.90 16.79
C THR A 466 46.44 -16.26 18.13
N GLY A 467 45.73 -16.05 19.24
CA GLY A 467 46.23 -16.23 20.61
C GLY A 467 47.33 -15.18 20.99
N LYS A 468 47.43 -14.08 20.23
CA LYS A 468 48.42 -13.03 20.47
C LYS A 468 47.78 -11.80 21.10
N ASP A 469 48.52 -11.06 21.93
CA ASP A 469 48.04 -9.81 22.53
C ASP A 469 48.09 -8.60 21.57
N THR A 470 48.52 -8.80 20.34
CA THR A 470 48.62 -7.75 19.30
C THR A 470 47.73 -8.08 18.10
N CYS A 471 47.29 -7.05 17.41
CA CYS A 471 46.45 -7.15 16.20
C CYS A 471 47.01 -6.28 15.06
N PRO A 472 48.15 -6.69 14.45
CA PRO A 472 48.82 -5.88 13.45
C PRO A 472 47.98 -5.66 12.18
N SER A 473 47.00 -6.51 11.89
CA SER A 473 46.11 -6.38 10.73
C SER A 473 45.08 -5.27 10.92
N TRP A 474 44.76 -4.91 12.16
CA TRP A 474 43.69 -3.97 12.48
C TRP A 474 44.14 -2.87 13.46
N PRO A 475 45.21 -2.07 13.14
CA PRO A 475 45.62 -0.94 13.98
C PRO A 475 44.55 0.14 13.98
N PRO A 476 44.52 1.02 14.98
CA PRO A 476 43.72 2.26 14.95
C PRO A 476 43.97 3.02 13.65
N SER A 477 42.97 3.75 13.16
CA SER A 477 43.11 4.50 11.89
C SER A 477 44.02 5.72 11.97
N GLY A 478 44.35 6.19 13.19
CA GLY A 478 45.27 7.31 13.43
C GLY A 478 44.67 8.69 13.13
N LEU A 479 45.53 9.67 12.91
CA LEU A 479 45.12 11.05 12.63
C LEU A 479 44.45 11.13 11.24
N LEU A 480 43.20 11.52 11.19
CA LEU A 480 42.37 11.59 9.96
C LEU A 480 41.75 12.97 9.80
N THR A 481 41.71 13.50 8.57
CA THR A 481 40.83 14.60 8.23
C THR A 481 39.37 14.14 8.27
N LEU A 482 38.41 15.07 8.24
CA LEU A 482 36.97 14.71 8.22
C LEU A 482 36.61 13.85 7.00
N GLU A 483 37.13 14.15 5.81
CA GLU A 483 36.96 13.33 4.60
C GLU A 483 37.55 11.93 4.78
N GLN A 484 38.76 11.84 5.37
CA GLN A 484 39.37 10.52 5.66
C GLN A 484 38.60 9.77 6.75
N GLY A 485 38.00 10.48 7.70
CA GLY A 485 37.10 9.90 8.70
C GLY A 485 35.89 9.23 8.08
N LEU A 486 35.24 9.85 7.08
CA LEU A 486 34.15 9.25 6.32
C LEU A 486 34.64 8.05 5.50
N MET A 487 35.76 8.17 4.81
CA MET A 487 36.39 7.11 4.03
C MET A 487 36.68 5.86 4.87
N ARG A 488 37.28 6.06 6.06
CA ARG A 488 37.58 4.96 7.01
C ARG A 488 36.40 4.51 7.83
N SER A 489 35.30 5.26 7.78
CA SER A 489 34.11 5.01 8.63
C SER A 489 34.46 5.05 10.15
N CYS A 490 35.41 5.88 10.55
CA CYS A 490 35.91 5.99 11.94
C CYS A 490 34.77 6.41 12.88
N ASP A 491 34.34 5.52 13.78
CA ASP A 491 33.27 5.82 14.75
C ASP A 491 33.68 6.93 15.74
N PRO A 492 34.87 6.91 16.37
CA PRO A 492 35.31 7.96 17.27
C PRO A 492 35.25 9.37 16.66
N TRP A 493 35.59 9.53 15.37
CA TRP A 493 35.48 10.83 14.69
C TRP A 493 34.04 11.34 14.71
N PHE A 494 33.07 10.46 14.38
CA PHE A 494 31.65 10.82 14.30
C PHE A 494 31.01 10.95 15.68
N TYR A 495 31.44 10.17 16.69
CA TYR A 495 31.07 10.41 18.08
C TYR A 495 31.52 11.80 18.53
N HIS A 496 32.78 12.20 18.21
CA HIS A 496 33.29 13.52 18.49
C HIS A 496 32.45 14.64 17.87
N ILE A 497 32.00 14.49 16.62
CA ILE A 497 31.08 15.46 16.00
C ILE A 497 29.78 15.56 16.79
N GLY A 498 29.12 14.44 17.05
CA GLY A 498 27.85 14.41 17.78
C GLY A 498 27.95 15.06 19.15
N PHE A 499 28.98 14.70 19.93
CA PHE A 499 29.23 15.22 21.26
C PHE A 499 29.65 16.72 21.25
N THR A 500 30.45 17.13 20.28
CA THR A 500 30.85 18.54 20.15
C THR A 500 29.67 19.45 19.81
N LEU A 501 28.82 19.03 18.87
CA LEU A 501 27.61 19.77 18.50
C LEU A 501 26.61 19.85 19.68
N TRP A 502 26.48 18.76 20.44
CA TRP A 502 25.69 18.74 21.65
C TRP A 502 26.16 19.77 22.67
N ASN A 503 27.46 19.78 22.98
CA ASN A 503 28.07 20.70 23.96
C ASN A 503 28.08 22.18 23.51
N GLN A 504 27.79 22.45 22.23
CA GLN A 504 27.67 23.81 21.68
C GLN A 504 26.22 24.24 21.48
N ASP A 505 25.26 23.61 22.16
CA ASP A 505 23.83 23.86 22.01
C ASP A 505 23.28 23.67 20.57
N LYS A 506 23.97 22.87 19.76
CA LYS A 506 23.60 22.49 18.38
C LYS A 506 23.19 21.04 18.29
N GLY A 507 22.71 20.42 19.37
CA GLY A 507 22.45 18.99 19.48
C GLY A 507 21.45 18.45 18.44
N ASN A 508 20.49 19.26 18.01
CA ASN A 508 19.49 18.83 17.01
C ASN A 508 19.99 18.93 15.56
N LEU A 509 21.16 19.54 15.30
CA LEU A 509 21.57 19.86 13.94
C LEU A 509 21.71 18.63 13.03
N ILE A 510 22.20 17.50 13.57
CA ILE A 510 22.32 16.24 12.82
C ILE A 510 20.93 15.70 12.47
N SER A 511 20.01 15.71 13.42
CA SER A 511 18.62 15.26 13.20
C SER A 511 17.86 16.14 12.21
N ASP A 512 18.04 17.45 12.28
CA ASP A 512 17.44 18.42 11.35
C ASP A 512 18.02 18.28 9.94
N MET A 513 19.34 18.03 9.85
CA MET A 513 19.99 17.72 8.57
C MET A 513 19.41 16.42 7.97
N ALA A 514 19.23 15.36 8.78
CA ALA A 514 18.65 14.10 8.33
C ALA A 514 17.22 14.29 7.79
N ARG A 515 16.39 15.07 8.47
CA ARG A 515 15.05 15.42 7.98
C ARG A 515 15.10 16.24 6.69
N SER A 516 16.10 17.11 6.55
CA SER A 516 16.32 17.88 5.31
C SER A 516 16.76 16.98 4.14
N PHE A 517 17.42 15.85 4.42
CA PHE A 517 17.77 14.81 3.46
C PHE A 517 16.58 13.89 3.13
N GLY A 518 15.39 14.14 3.72
CA GLY A 518 14.17 13.39 3.46
C GLY A 518 13.96 12.18 4.38
N LEU A 519 14.81 11.95 5.37
CA LEU A 519 14.65 10.88 6.34
C LEU A 519 13.61 11.24 7.41
N GLY A 520 12.96 10.23 7.98
CA GLY A 520 11.92 10.43 9.00
C GLY A 520 10.60 11.00 8.46
N ASN A 521 10.43 11.05 7.15
CA ASN A 521 9.20 11.46 6.46
C ASN A 521 8.99 10.61 5.21
N ALA A 522 7.73 10.46 4.79
CA ALA A 522 7.40 9.82 3.52
C ALA A 522 8.14 10.48 2.35
N THR A 523 8.60 9.67 1.40
CA THR A 523 9.26 10.16 0.18
C THR A 523 8.27 10.81 -0.78
N GLY A 524 6.99 10.48 -0.63
CA GLY A 524 5.88 10.92 -1.48
C GLY A 524 5.67 10.01 -2.71
N ILE A 525 6.21 8.79 -2.71
CA ILE A 525 5.87 7.80 -3.72
C ILE A 525 4.39 7.44 -3.57
N GLU A 526 3.60 7.57 -4.65
CA GLU A 526 2.14 7.40 -4.59
C GLU A 526 1.68 5.96 -4.87
N GLN A 527 2.53 5.20 -5.55
CA GLN A 527 2.14 3.93 -6.16
C GLN A 527 2.21 2.74 -5.20
N VAL A 528 2.91 2.88 -4.09
CA VAL A 528 3.09 1.84 -3.07
C VAL A 528 2.97 2.43 -1.68
N ALA A 529 2.57 1.62 -0.72
CA ALA A 529 2.58 2.04 0.68
C ALA A 529 4.01 2.25 1.18
N GLU A 530 4.23 3.30 1.97
CA GLU A 530 5.53 3.62 2.56
C GLU A 530 5.41 3.97 4.04
N SER A 531 6.53 3.77 4.77
CA SER A 531 6.69 4.19 6.16
C SER A 531 7.50 5.49 6.25
N ASN A 532 7.16 6.32 7.22
CA ASN A 532 7.90 7.56 7.46
C ASN A 532 9.32 7.32 7.98
N GLY A 533 9.55 6.18 8.66
CA GLY A 533 10.73 6.02 9.48
C GLY A 533 10.69 6.89 10.74
N ASN A 534 11.85 7.08 11.40
CA ASN A 534 11.98 7.90 12.58
C ASN A 534 13.39 8.55 12.65
N ILE A 535 13.44 9.85 12.89
CA ILE A 535 14.68 10.57 13.19
C ILE A 535 14.48 11.29 14.52
N PRO A 536 15.03 10.75 15.63
CA PRO A 536 14.88 11.35 16.96
C PRO A 536 15.76 12.59 17.12
N ASN A 537 15.39 13.48 18.01
CA ASN A 537 16.30 14.48 18.56
C ASN A 537 17.03 13.87 19.76
N PRO A 538 18.33 14.11 19.95
CA PRO A 538 19.05 13.58 21.10
C PRO A 538 18.54 14.20 22.41
N ALA A 539 18.40 13.39 23.45
CA ALA A 539 18.03 13.82 24.80
C ALA A 539 19.26 14.16 25.66
N ASP A 540 20.42 13.62 25.29
CA ASP A 540 21.69 13.80 25.97
C ASP A 540 22.90 13.64 25.02
N GLY A 541 24.10 13.85 25.53
CA GLY A 541 25.33 13.75 24.74
C GLY A 541 25.65 12.33 24.27
N LEU A 542 25.26 11.29 25.02
CA LEU A 542 25.43 9.89 24.61
C LEU A 542 24.51 9.53 23.44
N GLN A 543 23.26 9.97 23.51
CA GLN A 543 22.32 9.76 22.40
C GLN A 543 22.74 10.57 21.16
N ALA A 544 23.30 11.79 21.34
CA ALA A 544 23.84 12.58 20.23
C ALA A 544 24.97 11.84 19.50
N THR A 545 25.88 11.15 20.23
CA THR A 545 26.94 10.33 19.62
C THR A 545 26.36 9.11 18.88
N SER A 546 25.36 8.43 19.45
CA SER A 546 24.73 7.28 18.84
C SER A 546 24.00 7.64 17.55
N ILE A 547 23.25 8.74 17.55
CA ILE A 547 22.58 9.29 16.36
C ILE A 547 23.61 9.65 15.28
N ALA A 548 24.76 10.23 15.65
CA ALA A 548 25.78 10.65 14.70
C ALA A 548 26.36 9.50 13.85
N ILE A 549 26.22 8.25 14.29
CA ILE A 549 26.61 7.06 13.53
C ILE A 549 25.41 6.26 12.99
N GLY A 550 24.19 6.81 13.08
CA GLY A 550 22.97 6.20 12.56
C GLY A 550 22.45 5.03 13.38
N GLN A 551 22.67 5.07 14.69
CA GLN A 551 22.19 4.11 15.69
C GLN A 551 21.11 4.76 16.57
N SER A 552 20.81 4.18 17.74
CA SER A 552 19.68 4.58 18.57
C SER A 552 18.34 4.33 17.83
N ASP A 553 17.37 5.24 17.97
CA ASP A 553 16.05 5.15 17.36
C ASP A 553 15.97 5.71 15.93
N VAL A 554 17.12 5.85 15.25
CA VAL A 554 17.17 6.19 13.83
C VAL A 554 16.62 5.03 13.02
N GLN A 555 15.50 5.26 12.33
CA GLN A 555 14.81 4.25 11.52
C GLN A 555 14.50 4.83 10.14
N VAL A 556 14.96 4.17 9.09
CA VAL A 556 14.78 4.63 7.69
C VAL A 556 14.42 3.50 6.76
N THR A 557 13.76 3.82 5.64
CA THR A 557 13.47 2.84 4.60
C THR A 557 14.58 2.82 3.53
N PRO A 558 14.82 1.69 2.85
CA PRO A 558 15.75 1.62 1.72
C PRO A 558 15.44 2.63 0.60
N LEU A 559 14.17 2.94 0.36
CA LEU A 559 13.76 3.97 -0.60
C LEU A 559 14.22 5.37 -0.18
N GLN A 560 14.09 5.72 1.10
CA GLN A 560 14.62 6.98 1.63
C GLN A 560 16.15 7.06 1.44
N VAL A 561 16.85 5.94 1.68
CA VAL A 561 18.29 5.87 1.49
C VAL A 561 18.68 6.08 0.02
N ALA A 562 18.05 5.38 -0.92
CA ALA A 562 18.31 5.57 -2.34
C ALA A 562 18.01 7.01 -2.79
N SER A 563 16.95 7.63 -2.25
CA SER A 563 16.55 9.00 -2.58
C SER A 563 17.59 10.04 -2.15
N PHE A 564 18.09 9.98 -0.90
CA PHE A 564 19.10 10.96 -0.48
C PHE A 564 20.46 10.71 -1.15
N ILE A 565 20.83 9.46 -1.41
CA ILE A 565 22.04 9.12 -2.18
C ILE A 565 21.95 9.69 -3.60
N ALA A 566 20.79 9.60 -4.25
CA ALA A 566 20.56 10.25 -5.54
C ALA A 566 20.71 11.77 -5.45
N ALA A 567 20.18 12.38 -4.38
CA ALA A 567 20.30 13.82 -4.17
C ALA A 567 21.77 14.27 -3.97
N VAL A 568 22.56 13.50 -3.22
CA VAL A 568 24.01 13.76 -3.10
C VAL A 568 24.68 13.66 -4.46
N GLY A 569 24.32 12.65 -5.27
CA GLY A 569 24.91 12.39 -6.60
C GLY A 569 24.55 13.45 -7.65
N ASN A 570 23.39 14.10 -7.56
CA ASN A 570 22.91 15.05 -8.58
C ASN A 570 23.18 16.53 -8.29
N GLY A 571 23.89 16.85 -7.23
CA GLY A 571 24.15 18.24 -6.85
C GLY A 571 23.16 18.81 -5.83
N GLY A 572 22.40 17.97 -5.14
CA GLY A 572 21.58 18.34 -3.98
C GLY A 572 20.07 18.36 -4.20
N THR A 573 19.57 17.95 -5.34
CA THR A 573 18.11 17.92 -5.58
C THR A 573 17.51 16.59 -5.12
N LEU A 574 16.62 16.64 -4.16
CA LEU A 574 15.82 15.48 -3.71
C LEU A 574 14.57 15.36 -4.57
N TYR A 575 14.55 14.40 -5.46
CA TYR A 575 13.38 14.09 -6.31
C TYR A 575 12.41 13.15 -5.61
N ARG A 576 11.12 13.32 -5.90
CA ARG A 576 10.07 12.35 -5.53
C ARG A 576 10.30 11.07 -6.31
N PRO A 577 10.40 9.90 -5.65
CA PRO A 577 10.45 8.63 -6.34
C PRO A 577 9.14 8.34 -7.07
N GLN A 578 9.21 7.78 -8.27
CA GLN A 578 8.04 7.44 -9.08
C GLN A 578 8.26 6.09 -9.78
N LEU A 579 7.19 5.28 -9.86
CA LEU A 579 7.17 3.97 -10.51
C LEU A 579 6.44 3.99 -11.87
N VAL A 580 5.72 5.06 -12.20
CA VAL A 580 4.91 5.14 -13.42
C VAL A 580 5.58 6.05 -14.43
N GLU A 581 5.83 5.53 -15.64
CA GLU A 581 6.31 6.29 -16.79
C GLU A 581 5.16 6.96 -17.54
N LYS A 582 4.06 6.22 -17.76
CA LYS A 582 2.85 6.74 -18.37
C LYS A 582 1.65 5.82 -18.16
N VAL A 583 0.47 6.41 -18.24
CA VAL A 583 -0.81 5.71 -18.39
C VAL A 583 -1.31 5.96 -19.82
N GLN A 584 -1.53 4.89 -20.59
CA GLN A 584 -1.87 4.95 -22.00
C GLN A 584 -3.27 4.38 -22.24
N PRO A 585 -4.28 5.21 -22.53
CA PRO A 585 -5.58 4.76 -23.00
C PRO A 585 -5.44 3.99 -24.33
N VAL A 586 -6.43 3.15 -24.66
CA VAL A 586 -6.51 2.44 -25.94
C VAL A 586 -6.52 3.40 -27.12
N THR A 587 -7.15 4.55 -26.95
CA THR A 587 -7.20 5.63 -27.96
C THR A 587 -6.83 6.96 -27.33
N GLY A 588 -6.13 7.81 -28.09
CA GLY A 588 -5.71 9.13 -27.64
C GLY A 588 -4.32 9.17 -27.02
N ASP A 589 -3.97 10.33 -26.46
CA ASP A 589 -2.67 10.59 -25.87
C ASP A 589 -2.55 9.98 -24.46
N ALA A 590 -1.32 9.77 -23.99
CA ALA A 590 -1.06 9.36 -22.61
C ALA A 590 -1.59 10.39 -21.62
N ILE A 591 -2.34 9.93 -20.62
CA ILE A 591 -3.03 10.79 -19.65
C ILE A 591 -2.21 11.06 -18.38
N ASN A 592 -1.18 10.29 -18.13
CA ASN A 592 -0.29 10.49 -17.00
C ASN A 592 1.13 10.17 -17.47
N VAL A 593 1.92 11.19 -17.71
CA VAL A 593 3.28 11.05 -18.25
C VAL A 593 4.27 11.49 -17.18
N PHE A 594 5.29 10.68 -16.96
CA PHE A 594 6.37 10.95 -16.02
C PHE A 594 6.97 12.34 -16.23
N ARG A 595 7.11 13.04 -15.12
CA ARG A 595 7.88 14.29 -15.04
C ARG A 595 8.70 14.28 -13.76
N PRO A 596 10.01 14.61 -13.80
CA PRO A 596 10.80 14.76 -12.60
C PRO A 596 10.15 15.79 -11.65
N GLN A 597 9.95 15.41 -10.40
CA GLN A 597 9.36 16.28 -9.38
C GLN A 597 10.38 16.49 -8.25
N ALA A 598 10.92 17.69 -8.16
CA ALA A 598 11.82 18.06 -7.08
C ALA A 598 11.01 18.37 -5.82
N ASN A 599 11.24 17.61 -4.75
CA ASN A 599 10.62 17.86 -3.44
C ASN A 599 11.32 19.00 -2.71
N ARG A 600 12.64 19.01 -2.71
CA ARG A 600 13.48 20.03 -2.05
C ARG A 600 14.91 19.98 -2.55
N THR A 601 15.70 20.97 -2.15
CA THR A 601 17.15 20.98 -2.32
C THR A 601 17.80 20.76 -0.95
N LEU A 602 18.86 19.98 -0.91
CA LEU A 602 19.65 19.77 0.32
C LEU A 602 20.24 21.12 0.78
N PRO A 603 20.22 21.42 2.10
CA PRO A 603 20.74 22.67 2.63
C PRO A 603 22.26 22.60 2.75
N LEU A 604 22.94 22.45 1.62
CA LEU A 604 24.39 22.32 1.53
C LEU A 604 24.99 23.37 0.60
N THR A 605 26.12 23.93 0.99
CA THR A 605 26.93 24.67 0.05
C THR A 605 27.55 23.74 -0.98
N THR A 606 27.80 24.24 -2.20
CA THR A 606 28.43 23.43 -3.27
C THR A 606 29.80 22.88 -2.84
N VAL A 607 30.55 23.64 -2.04
CA VAL A 607 31.85 23.22 -1.52
C VAL A 607 31.72 22.04 -0.57
N ASN A 608 30.80 22.12 0.39
CA ASN A 608 30.57 21.06 1.38
C ASN A 608 29.98 19.79 0.73
N LEU A 609 29.05 19.95 -0.23
CA LEU A 609 28.54 18.82 -1.00
C LEU A 609 29.66 18.12 -1.79
N LYS A 610 30.57 18.89 -2.39
CA LYS A 610 31.73 18.34 -3.11
C LYS A 610 32.66 17.55 -2.19
N ALA A 611 32.96 18.06 -1.00
CA ALA A 611 33.79 17.37 0.00
C ALA A 611 33.15 16.03 0.42
N ILE A 612 31.80 15.98 0.59
CA ILE A 612 31.09 14.75 0.87
C ILE A 612 31.20 13.76 -0.30
N GLN A 613 31.01 14.24 -1.54
CA GLN A 613 31.12 13.39 -2.74
C GLN A 613 32.55 12.82 -2.88
N ASP A 614 33.59 13.61 -2.64
CA ASP A 614 34.99 13.17 -2.70
C ASP A 614 35.31 12.16 -1.60
N ALA A 615 34.83 12.37 -0.40
CA ALA A 615 34.97 11.42 0.70
C ALA A 615 34.26 10.07 0.35
N MET A 616 33.07 10.11 -0.20
CA MET A 616 32.35 8.90 -0.65
C MET A 616 33.06 8.17 -1.79
N ARG A 617 33.70 8.88 -2.72
CA ARG A 617 34.55 8.27 -3.76
C ARG A 617 35.75 7.57 -3.14
N SER A 618 36.37 8.18 -2.16
CA SER A 618 37.53 7.60 -1.47
C SER A 618 37.22 6.29 -0.75
N VAL A 619 35.97 6.02 -0.37
CA VAL A 619 35.54 4.73 0.23
C VAL A 619 35.83 3.55 -0.71
N VAL A 620 35.70 3.75 -2.02
CA VAL A 620 35.81 2.69 -3.04
C VAL A 620 37.10 2.80 -3.86
N GLU A 621 37.70 4.00 -4.00
CA GLU A 621 38.88 4.24 -4.84
C GLU A 621 40.19 4.20 -4.05
N ASN A 622 40.19 4.60 -2.77
CA ASN A 622 41.40 4.63 -1.95
C ASN A 622 41.71 3.25 -1.32
N PRO A 623 42.96 2.75 -1.38
CA PRO A 623 43.31 1.46 -0.75
C PRO A 623 42.96 1.33 0.73
N LYS A 624 42.88 2.45 1.45
CA LYS A 624 42.44 2.49 2.86
C LYS A 624 40.90 2.56 3.03
N GLY A 625 40.14 2.73 1.95
CA GLY A 625 38.68 2.82 1.97
C GLY A 625 38.03 1.52 2.38
N THR A 626 36.91 1.59 3.11
CA THR A 626 36.22 0.41 3.69
C THR A 626 35.65 -0.55 2.64
N ALA A 627 35.48 -0.11 1.39
CA ALA A 627 34.98 -0.95 0.29
C ALA A 627 35.99 -1.15 -0.85
N TYR A 628 37.19 -0.58 -0.78
CA TYR A 628 38.17 -0.65 -1.87
C TYR A 628 38.38 -2.06 -2.42
N SER A 629 38.63 -3.03 -1.56
CA SER A 629 38.89 -4.43 -1.96
C SER A 629 37.72 -5.06 -2.75
N ARG A 630 36.49 -4.54 -2.60
CA ARG A 630 35.31 -5.04 -3.28
C ARG A 630 35.13 -4.46 -4.68
N PHE A 631 35.76 -3.31 -4.96
CA PHE A 631 35.64 -2.59 -6.22
C PHE A 631 36.91 -2.58 -7.06
N VAL A 632 37.97 -3.27 -6.65
CA VAL A 632 39.16 -3.48 -7.49
C VAL A 632 38.75 -4.10 -8.82
N GLY A 633 39.16 -3.46 -9.92
CA GLY A 633 38.84 -3.90 -11.29
C GLY A 633 37.41 -3.57 -11.75
N PHE A 634 36.62 -2.83 -10.98
CA PHE A 634 35.36 -2.30 -11.44
C PHE A 634 35.59 -1.15 -12.43
N SER A 635 34.87 -1.15 -13.56
CA SER A 635 35.21 -0.31 -14.73
C SER A 635 34.67 1.12 -14.68
N PHE A 636 33.72 1.42 -13.79
CA PHE A 636 33.06 2.73 -13.76
C PHE A 636 33.33 3.44 -12.44
N PRO A 637 33.54 4.77 -12.45
CA PRO A 637 33.69 5.53 -11.22
C PRO A 637 32.36 5.55 -10.45
N LEU A 638 32.44 5.45 -9.14
CA LEU A 638 31.30 5.49 -8.23
C LEU A 638 31.70 6.11 -6.89
N ALA A 639 30.70 6.56 -6.15
CA ALA A 639 30.81 7.06 -4.79
C ALA A 639 29.84 6.28 -3.90
N ALA A 640 30.32 5.79 -2.75
CA ALA A 640 29.52 4.93 -1.92
C ALA A 640 29.90 5.00 -0.44
N LYS A 641 29.09 4.35 0.41
CA LYS A 641 29.34 4.19 1.85
C LYS A 641 28.90 2.82 2.32
N THR A 642 29.75 2.16 3.11
CA THR A 642 29.43 0.95 3.85
C THR A 642 28.63 1.30 5.10
N GLY A 643 27.70 0.43 5.51
CA GLY A 643 26.99 0.49 6.77
C GLY A 643 26.90 -0.87 7.44
N THR A 644 26.97 -0.87 8.74
CA THR A 644 26.69 -2.00 9.61
C THR A 644 25.87 -1.41 10.74
N ALA A 645 24.65 -1.92 10.92
CA ALA A 645 23.70 -1.36 11.86
C ALA A 645 23.23 -2.42 12.83
N GLU A 646 23.34 -2.17 14.12
CA GLU A 646 22.83 -3.08 15.14
C GLU A 646 21.33 -3.30 14.96
N SER A 647 20.93 -4.57 15.04
CA SER A 647 19.56 -5.01 14.75
C SER A 647 18.75 -5.33 15.99
N GLY A 648 19.38 -5.34 17.16
CA GLY A 648 18.83 -5.92 18.39
C GLY A 648 18.81 -7.45 18.39
N ALA A 649 19.24 -8.10 17.29
CA ALA A 649 19.46 -9.54 17.16
C ALA A 649 20.97 -9.86 17.20
N THR A 650 21.33 -11.14 17.01
CA THR A 650 22.75 -11.59 17.07
C THR A 650 23.60 -10.93 15.99
N ASP A 651 23.07 -10.84 14.78
CA ASP A 651 23.79 -10.28 13.64
C ASP A 651 23.21 -8.92 13.22
N PRO A 652 24.09 -7.93 12.93
CA PRO A 652 23.65 -6.62 12.47
C PRO A 652 23.10 -6.65 11.03
N HIS A 653 22.43 -5.58 10.64
CA HIS A 653 22.02 -5.33 9.26
C HIS A 653 23.22 -4.85 8.43
N ALA A 654 23.39 -5.44 7.26
CA ALA A 654 24.40 -5.03 6.28
C ALA A 654 23.83 -3.98 5.32
N TRP A 655 24.44 -2.81 5.25
CA TRP A 655 24.09 -1.75 4.33
C TRP A 655 25.20 -1.40 3.36
N PHE A 656 24.84 -1.10 2.12
CA PHE A 656 25.72 -0.42 1.18
C PHE A 656 24.89 0.51 0.30
N ALA A 657 25.29 1.79 0.22
CA ALA A 657 24.57 2.75 -0.57
C ALA A 657 25.55 3.67 -1.31
N GLY A 658 25.23 3.98 -2.57
CA GLY A 658 26.09 4.78 -3.41
C GLY A 658 25.46 5.09 -4.77
N TYR A 659 26.20 5.81 -5.58
CA TYR A 659 25.78 6.21 -6.93
C TYR A 659 26.93 6.12 -7.93
N SER A 660 26.58 5.93 -9.21
CA SER A 660 27.53 5.93 -10.31
C SER A 660 27.86 7.33 -10.79
N LEU A 661 29.02 7.47 -11.40
CA LEU A 661 29.56 8.69 -12.02
C LEU A 661 30.06 8.38 -13.44
N ALA A 662 29.38 7.44 -14.12
CA ALA A 662 29.77 6.96 -15.42
C ALA A 662 29.55 8.03 -16.52
N ASN A 663 28.58 8.93 -16.32
CA ASN A 663 28.20 10.00 -17.23
C ASN A 663 28.02 9.53 -18.69
N ARG A 664 27.41 8.36 -18.87
CA ARG A 664 27.16 7.78 -20.19
C ARG A 664 25.96 8.42 -20.84
N ALA A 665 26.01 8.63 -22.15
CA ALA A 665 24.89 9.18 -22.91
C ALA A 665 23.74 8.18 -23.09
N ASP A 666 24.06 6.88 -23.14
CA ASP A 666 23.11 5.79 -23.37
C ASP A 666 22.47 5.24 -22.09
N LYS A 667 23.09 5.47 -20.93
CA LYS A 667 22.61 5.00 -19.63
C LYS A 667 22.81 6.07 -18.56
N PRO A 668 21.71 6.58 -17.95
CA PRO A 668 21.78 7.53 -16.85
C PRO A 668 22.53 6.98 -15.65
N ASP A 669 23.17 7.87 -14.88
CA ASP A 669 23.71 7.48 -13.58
C ASP A 669 22.61 7.06 -12.63
N ILE A 670 22.90 6.04 -11.82
CA ILE A 670 21.97 5.46 -10.85
C ILE A 670 22.49 5.57 -9.42
N ALA A 671 21.56 5.74 -8.49
CA ALA A 671 21.76 5.56 -7.06
C ALA A 671 21.17 4.22 -6.64
N VAL A 672 21.89 3.48 -5.81
CA VAL A 672 21.49 2.17 -5.34
C VAL A 672 21.64 2.10 -3.82
N ALA A 673 20.61 1.61 -3.15
CA ALA A 673 20.63 1.23 -1.74
C ALA A 673 20.42 -0.27 -1.63
N VAL A 674 21.33 -0.95 -0.94
CA VAL A 674 21.27 -2.39 -0.65
C VAL A 674 21.22 -2.58 0.85
N LEU A 675 20.20 -3.29 1.30
CA LEU A 675 20.04 -3.78 2.67
C LEU A 675 20.00 -5.30 2.66
N VAL A 676 20.80 -5.94 3.52
CA VAL A 676 20.69 -7.37 3.83
C VAL A 676 20.48 -7.51 5.32
N ASN A 677 19.36 -8.10 5.71
CA ASN A 677 18.97 -8.20 7.10
C ASN A 677 19.77 -9.30 7.81
N TYR A 678 20.26 -9.03 9.02
CA TYR A 678 20.84 -9.99 9.94
C TYR A 678 21.99 -10.82 9.34
N GLN A 679 22.87 -10.20 8.55
CA GLN A 679 23.98 -10.87 7.89
C GLN A 679 25.37 -10.36 8.32
N GLY A 680 25.43 -9.27 9.08
CA GLY A 680 26.68 -8.73 9.56
C GLY A 680 27.16 -7.49 8.80
N GLU A 681 28.41 -7.50 8.31
CA GLU A 681 29.04 -6.30 7.77
C GLU A 681 28.61 -5.97 6.33
N GLY A 682 28.31 -4.68 6.12
CA GLY A 682 27.95 -4.14 4.81
C GLY A 682 29.02 -4.35 3.74
N SER A 683 30.31 -4.29 4.11
CA SER A 683 31.42 -4.55 3.19
C SER A 683 31.53 -6.03 2.73
N ILE A 684 30.94 -6.95 3.50
CA ILE A 684 30.99 -8.38 3.23
C ILE A 684 29.78 -8.83 2.41
N TRP A 685 28.57 -8.35 2.73
CA TRP A 685 27.32 -8.80 2.16
C TRP A 685 26.70 -7.79 1.17
N ALA A 686 26.47 -6.56 1.58
CA ALA A 686 25.76 -5.58 0.77
C ALA A 686 26.63 -4.99 -0.37
N ALA A 687 27.94 -4.78 -0.15
CA ALA A 687 28.84 -4.23 -1.17
C ALA A 687 29.01 -5.12 -2.40
N PRO A 688 29.20 -6.46 -2.29
CA PRO A 688 29.21 -7.35 -3.45
C PRO A 688 27.88 -7.34 -4.23
N ILE A 689 26.74 -7.29 -3.53
CA ILE A 689 25.42 -7.22 -4.15
C ILE A 689 25.26 -5.89 -4.91
N PHE A 690 25.62 -4.77 -4.28
CA PHE A 690 25.65 -3.46 -4.95
C PHE A 690 26.53 -3.49 -6.22
N ARG A 691 27.75 -4.05 -6.13
CA ARG A 691 28.65 -4.19 -7.28
C ARG A 691 27.98 -4.99 -8.40
N ARG A 692 27.35 -6.11 -8.08
CA ARG A 692 26.63 -6.94 -9.07
C ARG A 692 25.50 -6.16 -9.76
N VAL A 693 24.70 -5.39 -9.00
CA VAL A 693 23.66 -4.52 -9.58
C VAL A 693 24.26 -3.51 -10.55
N MET A 694 25.38 -2.88 -10.20
CA MET A 694 26.09 -1.97 -11.09
C MET A 694 26.64 -2.67 -12.34
N GLU A 695 27.21 -3.88 -12.20
CA GLU A 695 27.70 -4.70 -13.33
C GLU A 695 26.55 -5.04 -14.28
N ILE A 696 25.41 -5.46 -13.74
CA ILE A 696 24.20 -5.77 -14.52
C ILE A 696 23.71 -4.53 -15.25
N TYR A 697 23.57 -3.41 -14.56
CA TYR A 697 23.06 -2.19 -15.16
C TYR A 697 23.96 -1.70 -16.31
N PHE A 698 25.28 -1.60 -16.10
CA PHE A 698 26.18 -1.05 -17.11
C PHE A 698 26.65 -2.05 -18.17
N ASN A 699 26.78 -3.33 -17.82
CA ASN A 699 27.37 -4.36 -18.70
C ASN A 699 26.33 -5.40 -19.16
N GLY A 700 25.08 -5.32 -18.69
CA GLY A 700 23.99 -6.23 -19.05
C GLY A 700 24.05 -7.61 -18.37
N LYS A 701 25.09 -7.90 -17.58
CA LYS A 701 25.24 -9.20 -16.88
C LYS A 701 26.18 -9.07 -15.69
N PRO A 702 26.05 -9.97 -14.68
CA PRO A 702 26.99 -10.07 -13.58
C PRO A 702 28.39 -10.50 -14.09
N GLN A 703 29.43 -9.97 -13.47
CA GLN A 703 30.83 -10.28 -13.80
C GLN A 703 31.59 -10.91 -12.64
N THR A 704 31.12 -10.71 -11.40
CA THR A 704 31.81 -11.13 -10.19
C THR A 704 30.95 -12.13 -9.40
N VAL A 705 31.48 -13.35 -9.18
CA VAL A 705 30.87 -14.37 -8.33
C VAL A 705 31.04 -13.96 -6.86
N TYR A 706 30.02 -14.14 -6.04
CA TYR A 706 30.11 -13.88 -4.62
C TYR A 706 30.99 -14.92 -3.91
N ARG A 707 31.60 -14.53 -2.81
CA ARG A 707 32.42 -15.44 -2.01
C ARG A 707 31.64 -16.61 -1.40
N TRP A 708 30.31 -16.47 -1.28
CA TRP A 708 29.40 -17.52 -0.81
C TRP A 708 28.75 -18.31 -1.95
N GLU A 709 29.13 -18.07 -3.20
CA GLU A 709 28.69 -18.82 -4.35
C GLU A 709 29.81 -19.74 -4.87
N LYS A 710 29.43 -20.86 -5.45
CA LYS A 710 30.32 -21.68 -6.30
C LYS A 710 30.40 -21.14 -7.74
N THR A 711 29.25 -20.77 -8.28
CA THR A 711 29.04 -20.10 -9.57
C THR A 711 27.88 -19.12 -9.40
N PHE A 712 27.63 -18.26 -10.39
CA PHE A 712 26.53 -17.30 -10.34
C PHE A 712 25.21 -17.96 -9.96
N GLY A 713 24.56 -17.48 -8.88
CA GLY A 713 23.28 -17.96 -8.37
C GLY A 713 23.31 -19.33 -7.72
N VAL A 714 24.51 -19.94 -7.53
CA VAL A 714 24.66 -21.25 -6.87
C VAL A 714 25.43 -21.07 -5.57
N ILE A 715 24.71 -21.06 -4.47
CA ILE A 715 25.29 -20.91 -3.13
C ILE A 715 26.22 -22.10 -2.81
N ASN A 716 27.36 -21.80 -2.21
CA ASN A 716 28.26 -22.81 -1.66
C ASN A 716 27.73 -23.27 -0.29
N PRO A 717 27.24 -24.50 -0.14
CA PRO A 717 26.68 -24.98 1.13
C PRO A 717 27.70 -25.00 2.29
N ASP A 718 29.01 -25.03 1.96
CA ASP A 718 30.08 -25.01 2.96
C ASP A 718 30.36 -23.62 3.52
N TYR A 719 29.70 -22.56 2.99
CA TYR A 719 29.94 -21.18 3.43
C TYR A 719 29.12 -20.78 4.66
N GLY A 720 28.17 -21.63 5.10
CA GLY A 720 27.34 -21.35 6.28
C GLY A 720 26.21 -20.33 6.05
N VAL A 721 25.92 -19.96 4.80
CA VAL A 721 24.73 -19.16 4.46
C VAL A 721 23.51 -20.04 4.67
N PRO A 722 22.45 -19.57 5.37
CA PRO A 722 21.19 -20.29 5.40
C PRO A 722 20.73 -20.55 3.98
N THR A 723 20.49 -21.82 3.64
CA THR A 723 19.96 -22.17 2.31
C THR A 723 18.63 -21.43 2.13
N PRO A 724 18.46 -20.57 1.10
CA PRO A 724 17.18 -19.95 0.86
C PRO A 724 16.13 -21.05 0.73
N THR A 725 15.00 -20.87 1.40
CA THR A 725 13.84 -21.73 1.14
C THR A 725 13.54 -21.58 -0.36
N PRO A 726 13.59 -22.66 -1.15
CA PRO A 726 13.42 -22.53 -2.58
C PRO A 726 12.09 -21.82 -2.85
N THR A 727 12.17 -20.69 -3.52
CA THR A 727 10.99 -20.10 -4.16
C THR A 727 10.51 -21.19 -5.13
N PRO A 728 9.23 -21.59 -5.07
CA PRO A 728 8.73 -22.61 -5.97
C PRO A 728 8.96 -22.13 -7.41
N THR A 729 9.97 -22.68 -8.05
CA THR A 729 10.21 -22.42 -9.46
C THR A 729 9.20 -23.20 -10.26
N THR A 730 8.36 -22.52 -11.00
CA THR A 730 7.73 -23.09 -12.17
C THR A 730 8.87 -23.47 -13.12
N GLN A 731 9.22 -24.76 -13.19
CA GLN A 731 9.93 -25.24 -14.37
C GLN A 731 8.94 -25.20 -15.55
N PRO A 732 9.40 -24.81 -16.73
CA PRO A 732 8.59 -24.59 -17.91
C PRO A 732 7.76 -25.79 -18.34
#